data_0b4011c732561e05979971db1f666373
#
_entry.id   0b4011c732561e05979971db1f666373
#
_cell.length_a   1.000
_cell.length_b   1.000
_cell.length_c   1.000
_cell.angle_alpha   90.00
_cell.angle_beta   90.00
_cell.angle_gamma   90.00
#
_symmetry.space_group_name_H-M   'P 1'
#
loop_
_entity.id
_entity.type
_entity.pdbx_description
1 polymer ?
#
loop_
_entity_poly.entity_id
_entity_poly.type
_entity_poly.pdbx_seq_one_letter_code
_entity_poly.pdbx_strand_id
1 'polypeptide(L)'
;MAVLKKACHSPGAALLAGSVGMFATLAHAQTAPAADESGGLAEIVVTAQKRSSTVQETPISITAVSGADLQDRGIADVATLAAATPGVSLKSNGPGQTEIEMRGMTSSGGNSATVGFYLDDVPMTAPSGAQNGKVVIDPTLYDLNRVEVLRGPQGTLYGSGSMGGTVKLITNQPNLTKFEGSVESILSGTDGGGFNHNDNFMLNLPLINDQLALRIVGSEAFTSGWIDRIVANPFPLPTNGGATRGNVEAAPVQSRFTGTNEEQLYGVRVTMLWKPTDDLSITPSIFYQRVTQEGPSAFDSNPGTEAHYQPFDVSEPYSDEIKVYSLNVNYNFNSFDITSVTAQWNRRSVQSQDGSENFNNPLSGVEINSPGTIPYYLPGGTGPVQGTETDPSKQFSEEIRAASTGEGPLKWVGGLFYSKFQSIWNLYTAVENPSAYVDLGTFGPATTSAIWNLYNPTNISQYAAFGEGTYSLTSQLKATVGLRWYSYDYSFYDHFAGWGSPLGGATPSVDSVSQNHSGVNPKFNLSYDFDRDHMVYVTASKGYRPGGANQPLPTTGPLWAPGGVPLSVSPFKYPNGQWPQSYNPDTLWSYELGQKARFFDRRLTIDASVYYENWSNVQLLELPNDYLLNDNNGNAKIYGGELELRGVLGGGFQVGMSGGYTHAILSPGVHYTITPSNKMPDVPEFTANVNLTYEHPISDKLTFNARLENTFVDQRFDLTFPAGFPTGELTPLPSYDLTNLRAGIRSDSGWGVALFVNNVFNKQAYLENMTELTLTNASFNRVITNQPLTAGVDLTYAF
;
A
#
# COMPACT_ATOMS: atom_id res chain seq x y z
N MET A 1 19.73 35.78 10.51
CA MET A 1 18.68 36.31 11.41
C MET A 1 17.28 36.23 10.76
N ALA A 2 17.09 35.38 9.78
CA ALA A 2 15.82 35.16 9.06
C ALA A 2 15.23 33.72 9.25
N VAL A 3 15.92 32.85 9.97
CA VAL A 3 15.54 31.43 10.17
C VAL A 3 14.70 31.20 11.43
N LEU A 4 14.59 32.19 12.32
CA LEU A 4 13.85 32.03 13.59
C LEU A 4 12.40 32.55 13.58
N LYS A 5 11.84 32.94 12.43
CA LYS A 5 10.47 33.48 12.35
C LYS A 5 9.40 32.51 11.81
N LYS A 6 9.76 31.32 11.31
CA LYS A 6 8.78 30.33 10.81
C LYS A 6 8.33 29.27 11.83
N ALA A 7 8.95 29.20 13.01
CA ALA A 7 8.69 28.16 14.01
C ALA A 7 7.52 28.43 14.98
N CYS A 8 6.71 29.45 14.76
CA CYS A 8 5.68 29.89 15.74
C CYS A 8 4.24 29.90 15.22
N HIS A 9 3.88 29.06 14.26
CA HIS A 9 2.48 29.03 13.77
C HIS A 9 1.89 27.61 13.64
N SER A 10 2.25 26.68 14.51
CA SER A 10 1.41 25.49 14.72
C SER A 10 0.76 25.56 16.12
N PRO A 11 -0.58 25.51 16.22
CA PRO A 11 -1.29 25.56 17.51
C PRO A 11 -1.10 24.29 18.37
N GLY A 12 -0.42 23.26 17.87
CA GLY A 12 -0.24 21.97 18.55
C GLY A 12 0.89 21.92 19.59
N ALA A 13 1.95 22.72 19.41
CA ALA A 13 3.15 22.64 20.28
C ALA A 13 2.96 23.20 21.69
N ALA A 14 1.87 23.91 21.97
CA ALA A 14 1.64 24.55 23.26
C ALA A 14 0.97 23.66 24.31
N LEU A 15 0.44 22.48 23.96
CA LEU A 15 -0.30 21.59 24.86
C LEU A 15 0.57 20.49 25.49
N LEU A 16 1.71 20.16 24.95
CA LEU A 16 2.60 19.09 25.46
C LEU A 16 3.66 19.58 26.46
N ALA A 17 4.01 20.85 26.47
CA ALA A 17 5.03 21.39 27.40
C ALA A 17 4.53 21.68 28.84
N GLY A 18 3.24 21.56 29.11
CA GLY A 18 2.62 21.89 30.39
C GLY A 18 2.37 20.73 31.35
N SER A 19 2.53 19.45 30.94
CA SER A 19 2.08 18.30 31.73
C SER A 19 3.17 17.42 32.35
N VAL A 20 4.44 17.70 32.15
CA VAL A 20 5.56 16.88 32.68
C VAL A 20 5.88 17.12 34.17
N GLY A 21 5.23 18.05 34.83
CA GLY A 21 5.61 18.54 36.16
C GLY A 21 4.95 17.88 37.39
N MET A 22 4.05 16.87 37.29
CA MET A 22 3.27 16.49 38.49
C MET A 22 2.90 15.00 38.67
N PHE A 23 3.72 14.03 38.27
CA PHE A 23 3.53 12.64 38.69
C PHE A 23 4.87 11.93 38.95
N ALA A 24 5.49 12.28 40.05
CA ALA A 24 6.59 11.51 40.63
C ALA A 24 6.10 10.90 41.94
N THR A 25 5.48 9.73 41.92
CA THR A 25 5.57 8.69 42.97
C THR A 25 4.63 7.54 42.66
N LEU A 26 5.22 6.34 42.67
CA LEU A 26 4.68 4.99 42.59
C LEU A 26 4.98 4.28 41.25
N ALA A 27 6.27 4.06 41.01
CA ALA A 27 6.72 3.07 40.03
C ALA A 27 6.80 1.70 40.70
N HIS A 28 5.94 0.77 40.31
CA HIS A 28 6.21 -0.67 40.46
C HIS A 28 6.59 -1.19 39.09
N ALA A 29 7.82 -1.64 38.96
CA ALA A 29 8.37 -2.18 37.74
C ALA A 29 7.52 -3.34 37.23
N GLN A 30 7.13 -3.26 35.96
CA GLN A 30 6.49 -4.35 35.26
C GLN A 30 7.58 -5.25 34.67
N THR A 31 7.59 -6.50 35.05
CA THR A 31 8.41 -7.53 34.40
C THR A 31 7.92 -7.71 32.97
N ALA A 32 8.81 -7.53 31.99
CA ALA A 32 8.63 -8.04 30.64
C ALA A 32 8.16 -9.51 30.68
N PRO A 33 7.39 -10.00 29.69
CA PRO A 33 7.07 -11.42 29.63
C PRO A 33 8.39 -12.18 29.77
N ALA A 34 8.44 -13.08 30.73
CA ALA A 34 9.65 -13.86 31.02
C ALA A 34 10.12 -14.49 29.71
N ALA A 35 11.36 -14.22 29.32
CA ALA A 35 12.04 -15.00 28.32
C ALA A 35 11.90 -16.47 28.74
N ASP A 36 11.46 -17.33 27.81
CA ASP A 36 11.35 -18.74 28.04
C ASP A 36 12.72 -19.19 28.61
N GLU A 37 12.74 -19.81 29.78
CA GLU A 37 14.00 -20.21 30.46
C GLU A 37 14.89 -21.14 29.60
N SER A 38 14.34 -21.56 28.42
CA SER A 38 15.07 -22.38 27.44
C SER A 38 16.03 -21.61 26.55
N GLY A 39 16.04 -20.26 26.54
CA GLY A 39 16.86 -19.43 25.62
C GLY A 39 16.49 -19.58 24.14
N GLY A 40 15.30 -20.10 23.83
CA GLY A 40 14.76 -20.26 22.49
C GLY A 40 14.02 -19.01 22.00
N LEU A 41 13.71 -18.97 20.70
CA LEU A 41 12.90 -17.92 20.08
C LEU A 41 11.46 -17.98 20.61
N ALA A 42 10.90 -16.81 20.95
CA ALA A 42 9.51 -16.70 21.41
C ALA A 42 8.52 -17.11 20.31
N GLU A 43 7.46 -17.82 20.72
CA GLU A 43 6.41 -18.25 19.81
C GLU A 43 5.35 -17.17 19.64
N ILE A 44 5.06 -16.78 18.39
CA ILE A 44 4.08 -15.73 18.08
C ILE A 44 2.73 -16.40 17.78
N VAL A 45 1.72 -15.99 18.54
CA VAL A 45 0.33 -16.38 18.31
C VAL A 45 -0.25 -15.50 17.19
N VAL A 46 -0.97 -16.10 16.24
CA VAL A 46 -1.58 -15.45 15.09
C VAL A 46 -3.08 -15.78 14.99
N THR A 47 -3.80 -14.92 14.26
CA THR A 47 -5.23 -15.09 13.97
C THR A 47 -5.52 -15.21 12.47
N ALA A 48 -4.52 -15.62 11.71
CA ALA A 48 -4.53 -15.73 10.25
C ALA A 48 -5.69 -16.56 9.68
N GLN A 49 -6.12 -17.59 10.38
CA GLN A 49 -7.26 -18.44 10.00
C GLN A 49 -8.56 -18.08 10.74
N LYS A 50 -8.69 -16.82 11.21
CA LYS A 50 -9.81 -16.35 12.04
C LYS A 50 -10.03 -17.18 13.32
N ARG A 51 -9.00 -17.88 13.76
CA ARG A 51 -8.86 -18.63 15.00
C ARG A 51 -7.45 -18.43 15.53
N SER A 52 -7.29 -18.47 16.84
CA SER A 52 -5.97 -18.39 17.47
C SER A 52 -5.17 -19.68 17.18
N SER A 53 -3.93 -19.53 16.70
CA SER A 53 -2.94 -20.58 16.51
C SER A 53 -1.55 -19.98 16.61
N THR A 54 -0.51 -20.79 16.67
CA THR A 54 0.86 -20.28 16.57
C THR A 54 1.30 -20.22 15.10
N VAL A 55 2.33 -19.42 14.80
CA VAL A 55 2.93 -19.39 13.45
C VAL A 55 3.34 -20.80 13.02
N GLN A 56 3.94 -21.58 13.95
CA GLN A 56 4.38 -22.94 13.69
C GLN A 56 3.25 -23.90 13.35
N GLU A 57 2.11 -23.77 14.02
CA GLU A 57 0.94 -24.66 13.82
C GLU A 57 0.07 -24.26 12.63
N THR A 58 0.34 -23.11 12.01
CA THR A 58 -0.45 -22.57 10.90
C THR A 58 0.14 -23.03 9.56
N PRO A 59 -0.50 -23.97 8.82
CA PRO A 59 0.06 -24.57 7.62
C PRO A 59 -0.14 -23.70 6.37
N ILE A 60 0.38 -22.47 6.41
CA ILE A 60 0.44 -21.49 5.31
C ILE A 60 1.74 -20.70 5.40
N SER A 61 2.16 -20.07 4.31
CA SER A 61 3.26 -19.11 4.34
C SER A 61 2.80 -17.85 5.05
N ILE A 62 3.37 -17.57 6.21
CA ILE A 62 3.02 -16.42 7.07
C ILE A 62 4.26 -15.88 7.77
N THR A 63 4.41 -14.56 7.75
CA THR A 63 5.35 -13.84 8.63
C THR A 63 4.55 -13.08 9.68
N ALA A 64 4.94 -13.22 10.94
CA ALA A 64 4.38 -12.43 12.02
C ALA A 64 5.51 -11.66 12.70
N VAL A 65 5.28 -10.33 12.89
CA VAL A 65 6.21 -9.43 13.56
C VAL A 65 5.51 -8.87 14.77
N SER A 66 6.07 -9.07 15.96
CA SER A 66 5.49 -8.53 17.19
C SER A 66 5.64 -7.01 17.28
N GLY A 67 4.78 -6.35 18.08
CA GLY A 67 4.90 -4.91 18.31
C GLY A 67 6.24 -4.53 18.94
N ALA A 68 6.80 -5.37 19.80
CA ALA A 68 8.14 -5.19 20.37
C ALA A 68 9.23 -5.27 19.27
N ASP A 69 9.14 -6.27 18.37
CA ASP A 69 10.08 -6.39 17.25
C ASP A 69 9.96 -5.19 16.29
N LEU A 70 8.76 -4.67 16.04
CA LEU A 70 8.57 -3.45 15.22
C LEU A 70 9.33 -2.27 15.82
N GLN A 71 9.18 -2.04 17.13
CA GLN A 71 9.84 -0.95 17.85
C GLN A 71 11.36 -1.15 17.91
N ASP A 72 11.84 -2.33 18.27
CA ASP A 72 13.27 -2.63 18.35
C ASP A 72 13.97 -2.51 16.98
N ARG A 73 13.24 -2.76 15.90
CA ARG A 73 13.72 -2.61 14.51
C ARG A 73 13.57 -1.17 13.99
N GLY A 74 12.80 -0.32 14.64
CA GLY A 74 12.46 1.02 14.14
C GLY A 74 11.54 0.96 12.91
N ILE A 75 10.71 -0.09 12.79
CA ILE A 75 9.71 -0.22 11.73
C ILE A 75 8.47 0.59 12.12
N ALA A 76 8.36 1.81 11.59
CA ALA A 76 7.30 2.73 11.93
C ALA A 76 6.17 2.80 10.89
N ASP A 77 6.39 2.31 9.68
CA ASP A 77 5.48 2.42 8.53
C ASP A 77 5.37 1.11 7.73
N VAL A 78 4.39 1.06 6.83
CA VAL A 78 4.11 -0.13 6.00
C VAL A 78 5.22 -0.37 4.97
N ALA A 79 5.89 0.67 4.49
CA ALA A 79 6.96 0.54 3.51
C ALA A 79 8.18 -0.18 4.09
N THR A 80 8.62 0.22 5.28
CA THR A 80 9.71 -0.44 6.01
C THR A 80 9.35 -1.88 6.39
N LEU A 81 8.10 -2.13 6.78
CA LEU A 81 7.60 -3.48 7.07
C LEU A 81 7.68 -4.40 5.85
N ALA A 82 7.22 -3.93 4.70
CA ALA A 82 7.21 -4.73 3.48
C ALA A 82 8.63 -5.03 3.00
N ALA A 83 9.54 -4.05 3.04
CA ALA A 83 10.95 -4.25 2.72
C ALA A 83 11.62 -5.33 3.59
N ALA A 84 11.12 -5.53 4.81
CA ALA A 84 11.60 -6.53 5.75
C ALA A 84 10.93 -7.91 5.62
N THR A 85 9.94 -8.05 4.72
CA THR A 85 9.12 -9.26 4.57
C THR A 85 9.39 -9.95 3.22
N PRO A 86 9.75 -11.25 3.19
CA PRO A 86 10.06 -11.94 1.94
C PRO A 86 8.84 -12.03 1.02
N GLY A 87 9.05 -11.90 -0.30
CA GLY A 87 7.99 -12.01 -1.31
C GLY A 87 6.97 -10.89 -1.30
N VAL A 88 7.22 -9.82 -0.55
CA VAL A 88 6.42 -8.60 -0.54
C VAL A 88 7.19 -7.49 -1.25
N SER A 89 6.55 -6.79 -2.14
CA SER A 89 7.04 -5.56 -2.77
C SER A 89 6.05 -4.44 -2.60
N LEU A 90 6.51 -3.23 -2.81
CA LEU A 90 5.70 -2.03 -2.71
C LEU A 90 5.86 -1.18 -3.96
N LYS A 91 4.77 -0.53 -4.28
CA LYS A 91 4.70 0.63 -5.14
C LYS A 91 4.13 1.78 -4.30
N SER A 92 4.81 2.93 -4.24
CA SER A 92 4.37 4.02 -3.37
C SER A 92 4.77 5.38 -3.94
N ASN A 93 3.77 6.23 -4.13
CA ASN A 93 3.93 7.63 -4.51
C ASN A 93 4.03 8.56 -3.29
N GLY A 94 4.13 7.98 -2.09
CA GLY A 94 4.15 8.68 -0.82
C GLY A 94 3.15 8.08 0.17
N PRO A 95 3.01 8.69 1.35
CA PRO A 95 2.11 8.19 2.39
C PRO A 95 0.65 8.23 1.94
N GLY A 96 -0.10 7.16 2.26
CA GLY A 96 -1.47 6.99 1.81
C GLY A 96 -1.62 6.69 0.30
N GLN A 97 -0.52 6.48 -0.40
CA GLN A 97 -0.46 6.16 -1.83
C GLN A 97 0.32 4.86 -2.08
N THR A 98 0.30 3.95 -1.12
CA THR A 98 1.08 2.70 -1.16
C THR A 98 0.23 1.54 -1.66
N GLU A 99 0.70 0.85 -2.69
CA GLU A 99 0.19 -0.43 -3.15
C GLU A 99 1.07 -1.55 -2.62
N ILE A 100 0.47 -2.57 -2.02
CA ILE A 100 1.19 -3.75 -1.54
C ILE A 100 1.03 -4.86 -2.56
N GLU A 101 2.13 -5.49 -2.91
CA GLU A 101 2.19 -6.59 -3.85
C GLU A 101 2.82 -7.81 -3.20
N MET A 102 2.36 -8.99 -3.54
CA MET A 102 2.90 -10.25 -3.03
C MET A 102 3.03 -11.28 -4.14
N ARG A 103 4.15 -12.02 -4.14
CA ARG A 103 4.40 -13.12 -5.08
C ARG A 103 4.20 -12.74 -6.55
N GLY A 104 4.56 -11.50 -6.91
CA GLY A 104 4.39 -11.03 -8.28
C GLY A 104 2.95 -10.75 -8.71
N MET A 105 2.03 -10.71 -7.74
CA MET A 105 0.67 -10.27 -7.96
C MET A 105 0.60 -8.75 -7.87
N THR A 106 0.84 -8.09 -9.00
CA THR A 106 0.80 -6.62 -9.09
C THR A 106 -0.62 -6.09 -9.22
N SER A 107 -0.85 -4.89 -8.65
CA SER A 107 -2.05 -4.10 -8.88
C SER A 107 -1.90 -3.12 -10.04
N SER A 108 -0.75 -3.06 -10.72
CA SER A 108 -0.44 -2.10 -11.79
C SER A 108 -1.44 -2.13 -12.95
N GLY A 109 -2.18 -3.22 -13.11
CA GLY A 109 -3.33 -3.27 -13.99
C GLY A 109 -4.61 -3.36 -13.17
N GLY A 110 -5.63 -2.60 -13.54
CA GLY A 110 -6.93 -2.62 -12.89
C GLY A 110 -7.07 -1.65 -11.70
N ASN A 111 -8.28 -1.60 -11.17
CA ASN A 111 -8.69 -0.62 -10.16
C ASN A 111 -8.92 -1.25 -8.77
N SER A 112 -8.45 -2.46 -8.54
CA SER A 112 -8.60 -3.18 -7.27
C SER A 112 -7.27 -3.74 -6.81
N ALA A 113 -7.02 -3.68 -5.51
CA ALA A 113 -5.83 -4.28 -4.91
C ALA A 113 -5.83 -5.81 -5.08
N THR A 114 -4.63 -6.39 -5.19
CA THR A 114 -4.39 -7.83 -5.18
C THR A 114 -4.09 -8.36 -3.77
N VAL A 115 -3.72 -7.48 -2.84
CA VAL A 115 -3.42 -7.80 -1.44
C VAL A 115 -4.43 -7.14 -0.52
N GLY A 116 -5.05 -7.92 0.36
CA GLY A 116 -5.96 -7.44 1.38
C GLY A 116 -5.24 -6.72 2.52
N PHE A 117 -5.76 -5.60 2.97
CA PHE A 117 -5.21 -4.86 4.10
C PHE A 117 -6.27 -4.70 5.19
N TYR A 118 -5.92 -5.07 6.40
CA TYR A 118 -6.86 -5.13 7.54
C TYR A 118 -6.30 -4.39 8.75
N LEU A 119 -7.16 -3.62 9.41
CA LEU A 119 -6.92 -3.11 10.75
C LEU A 119 -7.79 -3.93 11.72
N ASP A 120 -7.17 -4.77 12.54
CA ASP A 120 -7.83 -5.84 13.28
C ASP A 120 -8.65 -6.75 12.33
N ASP A 121 -9.96 -6.78 12.45
CA ASP A 121 -10.85 -7.52 11.54
C ASP A 121 -11.59 -6.61 10.54
N VAL A 122 -11.24 -5.32 10.47
CA VAL A 122 -11.85 -4.35 9.54
C VAL A 122 -11.13 -4.38 8.21
N PRO A 123 -11.81 -4.71 7.09
CA PRO A 123 -11.21 -4.62 5.76
C PRO A 123 -11.03 -3.16 5.35
N MET A 124 -9.78 -2.76 5.15
CA MET A 124 -9.40 -1.40 4.76
C MET A 124 -9.21 -1.25 3.24
N THR A 125 -9.02 -2.35 2.54
CA THR A 125 -8.88 -2.38 1.08
C THR A 125 -10.24 -2.22 0.43
N ALA A 126 -10.37 -1.30 -0.51
CA ALA A 126 -11.57 -1.16 -1.32
C ALA A 126 -11.71 -2.35 -2.29
N PRO A 127 -12.94 -2.85 -2.54
CA PRO A 127 -13.14 -3.96 -3.46
C PRO A 127 -12.91 -3.57 -4.94
N SER A 128 -13.07 -2.35 -5.29
CA SER A 128 -12.75 -1.70 -6.56
C SER A 128 -12.88 -0.22 -6.38
N GLY A 129 -12.25 0.57 -7.20
CA GLY A 129 -12.37 2.02 -7.14
C GLY A 129 -11.62 2.64 -8.30
N ALA A 130 -11.78 3.92 -8.49
CA ALA A 130 -10.92 4.72 -9.32
C ALA A 130 -9.46 4.57 -8.85
N GLN A 131 -8.54 5.29 -9.41
CA GLN A 131 -7.09 5.10 -9.27
C GLN A 131 -6.60 4.82 -7.83
N ASN A 132 -7.28 5.38 -6.81
CA ASN A 132 -6.97 5.19 -5.40
C ASN A 132 -7.63 3.97 -4.72
N GLY A 133 -8.42 3.16 -5.41
CA GLY A 133 -9.07 1.97 -4.85
C GLY A 133 -8.11 0.84 -4.45
N LYS A 134 -6.89 0.88 -4.95
CA LYS A 134 -5.85 -0.13 -4.72
C LYS A 134 -4.80 0.29 -3.67
N VAL A 135 -4.78 1.55 -3.25
CA VAL A 135 -3.79 2.07 -2.29
C VAL A 135 -4.27 1.95 -0.85
N VAL A 136 -3.35 1.57 0.03
CA VAL A 136 -3.59 1.48 1.47
C VAL A 136 -3.39 2.83 2.16
N ILE A 137 -3.87 2.93 3.39
CA ILE A 137 -3.88 4.18 4.16
C ILE A 137 -2.57 4.48 4.88
N ASP A 138 -1.57 3.61 4.83
CA ASP A 138 -0.30 3.69 5.57
C ASP A 138 -0.47 4.13 7.05
N PRO A 139 -1.14 3.35 7.88
CA PRO A 139 -1.31 3.72 9.29
C PRO A 139 0.00 3.61 10.05
N THR A 140 0.17 4.47 11.07
CA THR A 140 1.29 4.34 11.98
C THR A 140 1.28 2.98 12.65
N LEU A 141 2.46 2.35 12.77
CA LEU A 141 2.60 1.04 13.36
C LEU A 141 2.86 1.07 14.89
N TYR A 142 2.65 2.24 15.51
CA TYR A 142 2.80 2.41 16.96
C TYR A 142 1.68 1.71 17.74
N ASP A 143 2.04 1.10 18.85
CA ASP A 143 1.15 0.39 19.77
C ASP A 143 0.34 -0.73 19.09
N LEU A 144 0.97 -1.46 18.18
CA LEU A 144 0.45 -2.71 17.67
C LEU A 144 0.85 -3.89 18.58
N ASN A 145 0.00 -4.89 18.64
CA ASN A 145 0.33 -6.19 19.20
C ASN A 145 1.26 -6.96 18.27
N ARG A 146 0.91 -6.98 16.99
CA ARG A 146 1.69 -7.60 15.92
C ARG A 146 1.17 -7.22 14.54
N VAL A 147 1.96 -7.53 13.53
CA VAL A 147 1.53 -7.54 12.14
C VAL A 147 1.61 -8.98 11.62
N GLU A 148 0.58 -9.42 10.92
CA GLU A 148 0.50 -10.72 10.27
C GLU A 148 0.50 -10.51 8.75
N VAL A 149 1.47 -11.10 8.04
CA VAL A 149 1.57 -11.05 6.57
C VAL A 149 1.36 -12.47 6.05
N LEU A 150 0.19 -12.72 5.47
CA LEU A 150 -0.22 -14.00 4.90
C LEU A 150 0.04 -13.96 3.40
N ARG A 151 0.87 -14.85 2.90
CA ARG A 151 1.23 -14.93 1.48
C ARG A 151 0.42 -16.01 0.76
N GLY A 152 0.14 -15.74 -0.52
CA GLY A 152 -0.75 -16.58 -1.34
C GLY A 152 -2.24 -16.33 -1.09
N PRO A 153 -3.13 -16.90 -1.92
CA PRO A 153 -4.54 -16.56 -1.91
C PRO A 153 -5.24 -16.85 -0.58
N GLN A 154 -5.84 -15.81 -0.01
CA GLN A 154 -6.64 -15.86 1.21
C GLN A 154 -8.14 -15.65 0.91
N GLY A 155 -8.55 -15.80 -0.34
CA GLY A 155 -9.90 -15.52 -0.82
C GLY A 155 -11.02 -16.28 -0.11
N THR A 156 -10.74 -17.43 0.53
CA THR A 156 -11.72 -18.22 1.29
C THR A 156 -12.17 -17.51 2.55
N LEU A 157 -11.26 -16.97 3.36
CA LEU A 157 -11.58 -16.33 4.64
C LEU A 157 -11.67 -14.79 4.55
N TYR A 158 -10.90 -14.18 3.64
CA TYR A 158 -10.76 -12.73 3.55
C TYR A 158 -11.46 -12.13 2.32
N GLY A 159 -11.79 -12.94 1.32
CA GLY A 159 -12.61 -12.51 0.16
C GLY A 159 -11.84 -11.81 -0.94
N SER A 160 -12.50 -10.84 -1.58
CA SER A 160 -11.91 -10.05 -2.67
C SER A 160 -10.74 -9.21 -2.19
N GLY A 161 -9.77 -8.94 -3.09
CA GLY A 161 -8.58 -8.17 -2.75
C GLY A 161 -7.51 -8.97 -2.01
N SER A 162 -7.77 -10.21 -1.57
CA SER A 162 -6.79 -11.09 -0.93
C SER A 162 -6.32 -12.20 -1.89
N MET A 163 -6.03 -11.85 -3.13
CA MET A 163 -5.64 -12.77 -4.18
C MET A 163 -4.16 -13.13 -4.08
N GLY A 164 -3.28 -12.17 -3.89
CA GLY A 164 -1.85 -12.37 -3.66
C GLY A 164 -1.50 -12.62 -2.19
N GLY A 165 -2.33 -12.13 -1.28
CA GLY A 165 -2.10 -12.26 0.15
C GLY A 165 -2.94 -11.32 1.01
N THR A 166 -2.61 -11.25 2.29
CA THR A 166 -3.29 -10.36 3.25
C THR A 166 -2.29 -9.83 4.28
N VAL A 167 -2.33 -8.53 4.54
CA VAL A 167 -1.64 -7.87 5.66
C VAL A 167 -2.68 -7.53 6.73
N LYS A 168 -2.41 -7.93 7.97
CA LYS A 168 -3.26 -7.58 9.12
C LYS A 168 -2.45 -6.85 10.17
N LEU A 169 -2.87 -5.66 10.52
CA LEU A 169 -2.39 -4.92 11.68
C LEU A 169 -3.27 -5.26 12.87
N ILE A 170 -2.72 -5.88 13.88
CA ILE A 170 -3.44 -6.27 15.09
C ILE A 170 -3.06 -5.29 16.20
N THR A 171 -4.03 -4.56 16.70
CA THR A 171 -3.82 -3.53 17.73
C THR A 171 -3.75 -4.15 19.13
N ASN A 172 -3.05 -3.47 20.05
CA ASN A 172 -3.11 -3.84 21.46
C ASN A 172 -4.51 -3.56 22.03
N GLN A 173 -5.06 -4.56 22.71
CA GLN A 173 -6.36 -4.41 23.39
C GLN A 173 -6.18 -3.67 24.73
N PRO A 174 -7.22 -2.95 25.21
CA PRO A 174 -7.20 -2.34 26.53
C PRO A 174 -6.98 -3.38 27.63
N ASN A 175 -6.07 -3.07 28.56
CA ASN A 175 -5.80 -3.89 29.74
C ASN A 175 -6.80 -3.55 30.85
N LEU A 176 -7.56 -4.55 31.33
CA LEU A 176 -8.65 -4.36 32.30
C LEU A 176 -8.16 -4.11 33.74
N THR A 177 -6.89 -4.37 34.04
CA THR A 177 -6.37 -4.37 35.41
C THR A 177 -5.25 -3.39 35.65
N LYS A 178 -4.52 -2.96 34.59
CA LYS A 178 -3.33 -2.13 34.75
C LYS A 178 -3.52 -0.75 34.16
N PHE A 179 -3.12 0.25 34.94
CA PHE A 179 -2.86 1.59 34.44
C PHE A 179 -1.46 1.56 33.78
N GLU A 180 -1.40 1.85 32.50
CA GLU A 180 -0.19 1.80 31.69
C GLU A 180 -0.12 3.05 30.81
N GLY A 181 1.09 3.55 30.57
CA GLY A 181 1.33 4.61 29.61
C GLY A 181 2.67 4.48 28.96
N SER A 182 2.80 4.97 27.73
CA SER A 182 4.08 5.08 27.04
C SER A 182 4.14 6.31 26.18
N VAL A 183 5.33 6.85 26.03
CA VAL A 183 5.68 7.92 25.10
C VAL A 183 6.93 7.53 24.34
N GLU A 184 6.98 7.91 23.08
CA GLU A 184 8.12 7.75 22.20
C GLU A 184 8.33 9.04 21.42
N SER A 185 9.57 9.49 21.32
CA SER A 185 9.95 10.66 20.52
C SER A 185 11.18 10.34 19.71
N ILE A 186 11.01 10.33 18.37
CA ILE A 186 12.07 10.08 17.41
C ILE A 186 12.45 11.42 16.77
N LEU A 187 13.70 11.86 17.00
CA LEU A 187 14.23 13.11 16.48
C LEU A 187 15.35 12.80 15.50
N SER A 188 15.30 13.33 14.29
CA SER A 188 16.30 13.01 13.26
C SER A 188 16.55 14.17 12.31
N GLY A 189 17.59 14.02 11.48
CA GLY A 189 17.92 14.91 10.39
C GLY A 189 18.19 14.11 9.13
N THR A 190 17.66 14.59 8.00
CA THR A 190 17.81 14.00 6.67
C THR A 190 18.84 14.75 5.87
N ASP A 191 19.75 14.05 5.19
CA ASP A 191 20.73 14.64 4.25
C ASP A 191 19.98 15.31 3.10
N GLY A 192 20.40 16.54 2.74
CA GLY A 192 19.65 17.33 1.74
C GLY A 192 18.32 17.91 2.22
N GLY A 193 17.80 17.42 3.34
CA GLY A 193 16.53 17.85 3.95
C GLY A 193 16.73 18.69 5.21
N GLY A 194 15.94 18.40 6.24
CA GLY A 194 15.93 19.16 7.49
C GLY A 194 15.74 18.28 8.72
N PHE A 195 15.16 18.89 9.75
CA PHE A 195 14.84 18.22 11.01
C PHE A 195 13.49 17.50 10.91
N ASN A 196 13.44 16.27 11.42
CA ASN A 196 12.25 15.44 11.51
C ASN A 196 11.92 15.14 12.97
N HIS A 197 10.65 14.94 13.27
CA HIS A 197 10.21 14.36 14.53
C HIS A 197 9.04 13.39 14.32
N ASN A 198 8.94 12.40 15.20
CA ASN A 198 7.80 11.49 15.29
C ASN A 198 7.51 11.26 16.77
N ASP A 199 6.37 11.75 17.24
CA ASP A 199 5.97 11.74 18.64
C ASP A 199 4.73 10.86 18.81
N ASN A 200 4.86 9.83 19.64
CA ASN A 200 3.81 8.86 19.91
C ASN A 200 3.48 8.81 21.39
N PHE A 201 2.23 8.58 21.72
CA PHE A 201 1.84 8.29 23.09
C PHE A 201 0.75 7.21 23.15
N MET A 202 0.74 6.48 24.25
CA MET A 202 -0.31 5.54 24.61
C MET A 202 -0.69 5.70 26.08
N LEU A 203 -1.98 5.59 26.37
CA LEU A 203 -2.53 5.59 27.72
C LEU A 203 -3.60 4.51 27.85
N ASN A 204 -3.45 3.61 28.81
CA ASN A 204 -4.41 2.59 29.16
C ASN A 204 -5.03 2.86 30.54
N LEU A 205 -6.36 2.96 30.59
CA LEU A 205 -7.14 3.31 31.76
C LEU A 205 -8.09 2.17 32.13
N PRO A 206 -7.83 1.36 33.17
CA PRO A 206 -8.80 0.45 33.71
C PRO A 206 -9.85 1.28 34.49
N LEU A 207 -11.07 1.37 33.96
CA LEU A 207 -12.16 2.17 34.53
C LEU A 207 -12.95 1.37 35.58
N ILE A 208 -13.18 0.08 35.31
CA ILE A 208 -13.75 -0.90 36.21
C ILE A 208 -12.89 -2.14 36.13
N ASN A 209 -12.22 -2.48 37.24
CA ASN A 209 -11.28 -3.60 37.26
C ASN A 209 -11.94 -4.89 36.75
N ASP A 210 -11.22 -5.62 35.89
CA ASP A 210 -11.61 -6.84 35.20
C ASP A 210 -12.83 -6.71 34.25
N GLN A 211 -13.45 -5.51 34.15
CA GLN A 211 -14.66 -5.34 33.33
C GLN A 211 -14.58 -4.28 32.26
N LEU A 212 -13.98 -3.11 32.56
CA LEU A 212 -13.99 -1.99 31.61
C LEU A 212 -12.66 -1.26 31.59
N ALA A 213 -12.09 -1.14 30.42
CA ALA A 213 -10.88 -0.33 30.18
C ALA A 213 -10.96 0.47 28.89
N LEU A 214 -10.22 1.56 28.86
CA LEU A 214 -10.05 2.45 27.72
C LEU A 214 -8.56 2.54 27.37
N ARG A 215 -8.25 2.42 26.07
CA ARG A 215 -6.89 2.64 25.53
C ARG A 215 -6.92 3.75 24.51
N ILE A 216 -6.03 4.72 24.68
CA ILE A 216 -5.91 5.91 23.83
C ILE A 216 -4.50 5.92 23.27
N VAL A 217 -4.37 6.05 21.97
CA VAL A 217 -3.09 6.14 21.26
C VAL A 217 -3.13 7.37 20.37
N GLY A 218 -2.06 8.14 20.37
CA GLY A 218 -1.88 9.30 19.50
C GLY A 218 -0.51 9.28 18.86
N SER A 219 -0.43 9.78 17.64
CA SER A 219 0.79 9.88 16.84
C SER A 219 0.80 11.20 16.08
N GLU A 220 1.95 11.87 16.08
CA GLU A 220 2.25 13.01 15.23
C GLU A 220 3.63 12.81 14.61
N ALA A 221 3.75 12.97 13.30
CA ALA A 221 5.03 12.89 12.62
C ALA A 221 5.17 14.05 11.63
N PHE A 222 6.38 14.60 11.58
CA PHE A 222 6.81 15.55 10.55
C PHE A 222 8.11 15.05 9.94
N THR A 223 8.10 14.89 8.61
CA THR A 223 9.28 14.56 7.81
C THR A 223 9.61 15.74 6.92
N SER A 224 10.79 16.27 7.07
CA SER A 224 11.29 17.38 6.22
C SER A 224 11.45 16.92 4.78
N GLY A 225 11.14 17.79 3.84
CA GLY A 225 11.38 17.53 2.43
C GLY A 225 12.87 17.60 2.07
N TRP A 226 13.22 16.85 1.02
CA TRP A 226 14.60 16.80 0.45
C TRP A 226 14.60 16.95 -1.07
N ILE A 227 13.44 16.97 -1.72
CA ILE A 227 13.31 17.18 -3.15
C ILE A 227 13.09 18.66 -3.44
N ASP A 228 13.88 19.23 -4.31
CA ASP A 228 13.71 20.62 -4.76
C ASP A 228 12.77 20.68 -5.97
N ARG A 229 11.92 21.69 -6.01
CA ARG A 229 11.11 22.06 -7.17
C ARG A 229 11.70 23.29 -7.83
N ILE A 230 12.06 23.18 -9.12
CA ILE A 230 12.76 24.21 -9.88
C ILE A 230 11.88 24.67 -11.03
N VAL A 231 11.52 25.94 -11.01
CA VAL A 231 10.82 26.58 -12.15
C VAL A 231 11.87 27.21 -13.04
N ALA A 232 11.98 26.73 -14.29
CA ALA A 232 12.90 27.25 -15.30
C ALA A 232 12.17 28.12 -16.33
N ASN A 233 12.71 29.32 -16.61
CA ASN A 233 12.13 30.22 -17.61
C ASN A 233 13.22 31.01 -18.35
N PRO A 234 13.37 30.88 -19.69
CA PRO A 234 12.59 29.99 -20.55
C PRO A 234 12.89 28.52 -20.27
N PHE A 235 11.86 27.69 -20.32
CA PHE A 235 11.99 26.25 -20.20
C PHE A 235 12.65 25.68 -21.47
N PRO A 236 13.63 24.79 -21.37
CA PRO A 236 14.39 24.34 -22.53
C PRO A 236 13.54 23.42 -23.42
N LEU A 237 13.40 23.83 -24.67
CA LEU A 237 12.67 23.07 -25.67
C LEU A 237 13.46 21.83 -26.13
N PRO A 238 12.76 20.79 -26.64
CA PRO A 238 13.39 19.64 -27.28
C PRO A 238 14.24 20.08 -28.48
N THR A 239 15.46 19.59 -28.56
CA THR A 239 16.45 20.09 -29.55
C THR A 239 16.41 19.43 -30.92
N ASN A 240 15.67 18.32 -31.11
CA ASN A 240 15.79 17.50 -32.34
C ASN A 240 14.45 17.05 -32.95
N GLY A 241 13.36 17.79 -32.75
CA GLY A 241 12.05 17.36 -33.30
C GLY A 241 11.51 16.03 -32.73
N GLY A 242 12.13 15.53 -31.70
CA GLY A 242 11.75 14.33 -30.97
C GLY A 242 11.36 14.68 -29.52
N ALA A 243 10.75 13.75 -28.84
CA ALA A 243 10.29 13.90 -27.45
C ALA A 243 11.43 14.05 -26.41
N THR A 244 12.56 14.66 -26.77
CA THR A 244 13.70 14.82 -25.85
C THR A 244 13.69 16.20 -25.23
N ARG A 245 13.42 16.26 -23.95
CA ARG A 245 13.56 17.46 -23.11
C ARG A 245 14.95 18.10 -23.30
N GLY A 246 15.00 19.43 -23.36
CA GLY A 246 16.25 20.18 -23.40
C GLY A 246 17.02 20.11 -22.07
N ASN A 247 18.20 20.72 -22.02
CA ASN A 247 19.02 20.73 -20.81
C ASN A 247 18.44 21.66 -19.75
N VAL A 248 17.71 21.11 -18.78
CA VAL A 248 17.04 21.84 -17.69
C VAL A 248 18.02 22.39 -16.66
N GLU A 249 19.19 21.79 -16.47
CA GLU A 249 20.21 22.31 -15.55
C GLU A 249 20.87 23.60 -16.07
N ALA A 250 20.97 23.74 -17.39
CA ALA A 250 21.52 24.94 -18.01
C ALA A 250 20.46 26.05 -18.18
N ALA A 251 19.19 25.77 -17.91
CA ALA A 251 18.11 26.74 -18.07
C ALA A 251 18.16 27.82 -16.98
N PRO A 252 17.79 29.06 -17.30
CA PRO A 252 17.65 30.10 -16.28
C PRO A 252 16.62 29.72 -15.23
N VAL A 253 17.03 29.70 -13.98
CA VAL A 253 16.14 29.42 -12.85
C VAL A 253 15.32 30.67 -12.52
N GLN A 254 14.01 30.59 -12.67
CA GLN A 254 13.09 31.64 -12.24
C GLN A 254 12.85 31.56 -10.72
N SER A 255 12.57 30.38 -10.21
CA SER A 255 12.31 30.12 -8.80
C SER A 255 12.82 28.74 -8.39
N ARG A 256 13.31 28.62 -7.16
CA ARG A 256 13.68 27.34 -6.53
C ARG A 256 12.97 27.24 -5.21
N PHE A 257 12.26 26.15 -5.01
CA PHE A 257 11.60 25.78 -3.76
C PHE A 257 12.33 24.55 -3.23
N THR A 258 12.91 24.66 -2.04
CA THR A 258 13.69 23.58 -1.45
C THR A 258 12.86 22.71 -0.54
N GLY A 259 13.09 21.39 -0.59
CA GLY A 259 12.44 20.43 0.27
C GLY A 259 10.91 20.41 0.12
N THR A 260 10.41 20.42 -1.12
CA THR A 260 8.97 20.55 -1.40
C THR A 260 8.15 19.29 -1.17
N ASN A 261 8.77 18.20 -0.71
CA ASN A 261 8.09 16.96 -0.37
C ASN A 261 8.00 16.73 1.14
N GLU A 262 7.89 17.82 1.92
CA GLU A 262 7.65 17.69 3.38
C GLU A 262 6.30 17.00 3.66
N GLU A 263 6.28 16.23 4.74
CA GLU A 263 5.14 15.41 5.11
C GLU A 263 4.73 15.63 6.57
N GLN A 264 3.43 15.64 6.83
CA GLN A 264 2.86 15.65 8.18
C GLN A 264 1.82 14.55 8.31
N LEU A 265 1.88 13.84 9.45
CA LEU A 265 0.93 12.80 9.79
C LEU A 265 0.38 13.05 11.21
N TYR A 266 -0.93 12.92 11.37
CA TYR A 266 -1.63 12.93 12.65
C TYR A 266 -2.50 11.69 12.75
N GLY A 267 -2.37 10.95 13.83
CA GLY A 267 -3.13 9.72 14.09
C GLY A 267 -3.68 9.66 15.50
N VAL A 268 -4.92 9.18 15.64
CA VAL A 268 -5.53 8.90 16.96
C VAL A 268 -6.31 7.58 16.88
N ARG A 269 -6.10 6.73 17.88
CA ARG A 269 -6.89 5.51 18.07
C ARG A 269 -7.45 5.49 19.50
N VAL A 270 -8.75 5.23 19.63
CA VAL A 270 -9.42 5.07 20.92
C VAL A 270 -10.18 3.75 20.89
N THR A 271 -9.83 2.85 21.78
CA THR A 271 -10.44 1.53 21.90
C THR A 271 -10.94 1.33 23.34
N MET A 272 -12.17 0.90 23.48
CA MET A 272 -12.75 0.50 24.77
C MET A 272 -12.94 -1.02 24.75
N LEU A 273 -12.61 -1.68 25.85
CA LEU A 273 -12.96 -3.08 26.09
C LEU A 273 -13.92 -3.16 27.28
N TRP A 274 -15.10 -3.69 27.03
CA TRP A 274 -16.10 -3.95 28.05
C TRP A 274 -16.44 -5.43 28.12
N LYS A 275 -16.21 -6.03 29.28
CA LYS A 275 -16.58 -7.41 29.62
C LYS A 275 -17.66 -7.40 30.72
N PRO A 276 -18.95 -7.29 30.35
CA PRO A 276 -20.04 -7.33 31.35
C PRO A 276 -20.16 -8.70 32.01
N THR A 277 -19.71 -9.76 31.35
CA THR A 277 -19.58 -11.13 31.87
C THR A 277 -18.30 -11.74 31.39
N ASP A 278 -17.88 -12.88 31.95
CA ASP A 278 -16.66 -13.60 31.50
C ASP A 278 -16.76 -14.07 30.04
N ASP A 279 -17.98 -14.34 29.57
CA ASP A 279 -18.24 -14.88 28.23
C ASP A 279 -18.48 -13.81 27.17
N LEU A 280 -18.81 -12.57 27.55
CA LEU A 280 -19.15 -11.50 26.61
C LEU A 280 -18.10 -10.41 26.63
N SER A 281 -17.54 -10.09 25.47
CA SER A 281 -16.71 -8.92 25.26
C SER A 281 -17.26 -8.01 24.17
N ILE A 282 -17.23 -6.70 24.40
CA ILE A 282 -17.70 -5.65 23.49
C ILE A 282 -16.57 -4.63 23.35
N THR A 283 -16.09 -4.45 22.12
CA THR A 283 -14.91 -3.63 21.82
C THR A 283 -15.25 -2.62 20.71
N PRO A 284 -15.81 -1.46 21.04
CA PRO A 284 -15.89 -0.34 20.11
C PRO A 284 -14.51 0.32 19.95
N SER A 285 -14.18 0.72 18.74
CA SER A 285 -12.94 1.43 18.41
C SER A 285 -13.18 2.55 17.40
N ILE A 286 -12.41 3.61 17.53
CA ILE A 286 -12.32 4.72 16.58
C ILE A 286 -10.86 4.87 16.19
N PHE A 287 -10.61 4.95 14.89
CA PHE A 287 -9.32 5.30 14.34
C PHE A 287 -9.49 6.51 13.41
N TYR A 288 -8.62 7.48 13.57
CA TYR A 288 -8.51 8.67 12.73
C TYR A 288 -7.06 8.85 12.29
N GLN A 289 -6.86 9.15 11.01
CA GLN A 289 -5.56 9.56 10.50
C GLN A 289 -5.73 10.63 9.42
N ARG A 290 -4.81 11.57 9.40
CA ARG A 290 -4.62 12.54 8.34
C ARG A 290 -3.15 12.63 7.98
N VAL A 291 -2.88 12.56 6.67
CA VAL A 291 -1.56 12.77 6.08
C VAL A 291 -1.65 13.97 5.14
N THR A 292 -0.63 14.81 5.12
CA THR A 292 -0.44 15.87 4.12
C THR A 292 0.99 15.83 3.61
N GLN A 293 1.17 16.01 2.32
CA GLN A 293 2.46 16.10 1.66
C GLN A 293 2.43 17.33 0.73
N GLU A 294 3.48 18.15 0.75
CA GLU A 294 3.54 19.40 -0.02
C GLU A 294 3.86 19.18 -1.50
N GLY A 295 4.48 18.05 -1.84
CA GLY A 295 4.79 17.61 -3.20
C GLY A 295 5.29 16.18 -3.20
N PRO A 296 5.43 15.52 -4.37
CA PRO A 296 5.85 14.14 -4.48
C PRO A 296 7.32 13.96 -4.06
N SER A 297 7.63 12.81 -3.45
CA SER A 297 9.00 12.39 -3.18
C SER A 297 9.69 11.89 -4.46
N ALA A 298 9.68 12.71 -5.50
CA ALA A 298 10.10 12.36 -6.85
C ALA A 298 11.08 13.36 -7.45
N PHE A 299 12.01 12.84 -8.23
CA PHE A 299 12.99 13.64 -8.97
C PHE A 299 12.94 13.30 -10.47
N ASP A 300 13.40 14.22 -11.31
CA ASP A 300 13.52 13.95 -12.75
C ASP A 300 14.76 13.12 -13.03
N SER A 301 14.64 11.94 -13.68
CA SER A 301 15.75 11.03 -13.97
C SER A 301 16.82 11.63 -14.88
N ASN A 302 16.48 12.70 -15.58
CA ASN A 302 17.40 13.55 -16.33
C ASN A 302 17.18 15.01 -15.87
N PRO A 303 18.09 15.59 -15.08
CA PRO A 303 19.50 15.22 -14.87
C PRO A 303 19.78 14.17 -13.77
N GLY A 304 18.77 13.74 -12.96
CA GLY A 304 18.99 12.73 -11.91
C GLY A 304 19.44 13.31 -10.56
N THR A 305 19.33 14.63 -10.39
CA THR A 305 19.52 15.30 -9.10
C THR A 305 18.24 15.21 -8.27
N GLU A 306 18.34 15.39 -6.96
CA GLU A 306 17.15 15.40 -6.06
C GLU A 306 16.27 16.63 -6.29
N ALA A 307 15.83 16.79 -7.54
CA ALA A 307 15.00 17.90 -7.98
C ALA A 307 14.07 17.49 -9.13
N HIS A 308 12.93 18.15 -9.22
CA HIS A 308 12.14 18.14 -10.43
C HIS A 308 11.99 19.54 -11.01
N TYR A 309 11.83 19.59 -12.31
CA TYR A 309 11.84 20.84 -13.07
C TYR A 309 10.48 21.07 -13.72
N GLN A 310 10.01 22.31 -13.65
CA GLN A 310 8.71 22.71 -14.19
C GLN A 310 8.83 23.99 -15.05
N PRO A 311 8.01 24.12 -16.10
CA PRO A 311 7.96 25.36 -16.89
C PRO A 311 7.21 26.50 -16.18
N PHE A 312 6.34 26.17 -15.24
CA PHE A 312 5.50 27.11 -14.48
C PHE A 312 5.49 26.77 -13.00
N ASP A 313 5.13 27.74 -12.17
CA ASP A 313 5.01 27.55 -10.72
C ASP A 313 3.67 26.89 -10.36
N VAL A 314 3.63 25.56 -10.46
CA VAL A 314 2.49 24.73 -10.09
C VAL A 314 2.88 23.83 -8.91
N SER A 315 2.20 23.96 -7.78
CA SER A 315 2.41 23.09 -6.61
C SER A 315 1.63 21.78 -6.74
N GLU A 316 2.18 20.71 -6.17
CA GLU A 316 1.65 19.34 -6.30
C GLU A 316 1.33 18.70 -4.93
N PRO A 317 0.50 19.35 -4.08
CA PRO A 317 0.19 18.82 -2.75
C PRO A 317 -0.71 17.59 -2.81
N TYR A 318 -0.53 16.74 -1.79
CA TYR A 318 -1.38 15.60 -1.51
C TYR A 318 -1.93 15.66 -0.08
N SER A 319 -3.15 15.19 0.12
CA SER A 319 -3.71 14.96 1.46
C SER A 319 -4.63 13.75 1.48
N ASP A 320 -4.58 12.97 2.56
CA ASP A 320 -5.45 11.83 2.81
C ASP A 320 -5.99 11.88 4.24
N GLU A 321 -7.29 11.78 4.39
CA GLU A 321 -7.98 11.73 5.69
C GLU A 321 -8.86 10.48 5.75
N ILE A 322 -8.69 9.70 6.81
CA ILE A 322 -9.53 8.52 7.06
C ILE A 322 -10.09 8.50 8.49
N LYS A 323 -11.33 8.06 8.60
CA LYS A 323 -12.04 7.80 9.85
C LYS A 323 -12.62 6.41 9.82
N VAL A 324 -12.29 5.59 10.81
CA VAL A 324 -12.78 4.22 10.95
C VAL A 324 -13.52 4.10 12.28
N TYR A 325 -14.71 3.57 12.23
CA TYR A 325 -15.52 3.21 13.40
C TYR A 325 -15.75 1.71 13.34
N SER A 326 -15.46 1.00 14.40
CA SER A 326 -15.70 -0.43 14.48
C SER A 326 -16.29 -0.86 15.82
N LEU A 327 -17.06 -1.92 15.79
CA LEU A 327 -17.60 -2.60 16.93
C LEU A 327 -17.37 -4.10 16.79
N ASN A 328 -16.56 -4.67 17.66
CA ASN A 328 -16.36 -6.10 17.77
C ASN A 328 -17.11 -6.62 18.99
N VAL A 329 -17.99 -7.59 18.79
CA VAL A 329 -18.73 -8.28 19.84
C VAL A 329 -18.39 -9.75 19.76
N ASN A 330 -17.85 -10.30 20.84
CA ASN A 330 -17.55 -11.73 20.95
C ASN A 330 -18.29 -12.34 22.13
N TYR A 331 -18.91 -13.50 21.88
CA TYR A 331 -19.55 -14.30 22.90
C TYR A 331 -19.04 -15.74 22.88
N ASN A 332 -18.52 -16.20 24.00
CA ASN A 332 -17.97 -17.55 24.19
C ASN A 332 -19.05 -18.52 24.68
N PHE A 333 -19.28 -19.60 23.91
CA PHE A 333 -20.21 -20.71 24.25
C PHE A 333 -19.51 -21.96 24.75
N ASN A 334 -18.31 -21.84 25.32
CA ASN A 334 -17.41 -22.92 25.75
C ASN A 334 -16.86 -23.82 24.62
N SER A 335 -17.69 -24.24 23.67
CA SER A 335 -17.28 -25.12 22.55
C SER A 335 -17.03 -24.36 21.24
N PHE A 336 -17.52 -23.15 21.13
CA PHE A 336 -17.33 -22.24 20.02
C PHE A 336 -17.56 -20.79 20.45
N ASP A 337 -16.96 -19.87 19.75
CA ASP A 337 -17.20 -18.43 19.86
C ASP A 337 -18.08 -17.94 18.72
N ILE A 338 -18.92 -16.95 18.98
CA ILE A 338 -19.55 -16.12 17.95
C ILE A 338 -18.93 -14.73 18.01
N THR A 339 -18.43 -14.26 16.88
CA THR A 339 -17.88 -12.90 16.73
C THR A 339 -18.69 -12.15 15.68
N SER A 340 -19.14 -10.94 16.01
CA SER A 340 -19.70 -9.97 15.06
C SER A 340 -18.76 -8.77 14.97
N VAL A 341 -18.42 -8.37 13.76
CA VAL A 341 -17.57 -7.22 13.45
C VAL A 341 -18.34 -6.29 12.52
N THR A 342 -18.84 -5.20 13.07
CA THR A 342 -19.47 -4.11 12.32
C THR A 342 -18.48 -2.98 12.15
N ALA A 343 -18.28 -2.49 10.94
CA ALA A 343 -17.38 -1.38 10.70
C ALA A 343 -17.91 -0.41 9.64
N GLN A 344 -17.54 0.85 9.80
CA GLN A 344 -17.76 1.92 8.83
C GLN A 344 -16.49 2.74 8.72
N TRP A 345 -15.96 2.90 7.52
CA TRP A 345 -14.90 3.87 7.30
C TRP A 345 -15.28 4.88 6.21
N ASN A 346 -14.69 6.08 6.33
CA ASN A 346 -14.78 7.15 5.35
C ASN A 346 -13.37 7.67 5.09
N ARG A 347 -13.00 7.78 3.83
CA ARG A 347 -11.69 8.28 3.37
C ARG A 347 -11.90 9.40 2.37
N ARG A 348 -11.01 10.37 2.36
CA ARG A 348 -10.95 11.42 1.34
C ARG A 348 -9.49 11.72 1.03
N SER A 349 -9.08 11.40 -0.18
CA SER A 349 -7.80 11.85 -0.74
C SER A 349 -8.01 13.03 -1.67
N VAL A 350 -7.03 13.92 -1.71
CA VAL A 350 -6.94 15.04 -2.65
C VAL A 350 -5.50 15.13 -3.12
N GLN A 351 -5.31 15.11 -4.43
CA GLN A 351 -4.01 15.23 -5.08
C GLN A 351 -4.04 16.32 -6.11
N SER A 352 -3.00 17.13 -6.19
CA SER A 352 -2.78 18.07 -7.29
C SER A 352 -1.49 17.71 -8.02
N GLN A 353 -1.52 17.83 -9.34
CA GLN A 353 -0.39 17.48 -10.21
C GLN A 353 -0.17 18.53 -11.28
N ASP A 354 1.10 18.73 -11.66
CA ASP A 354 1.50 19.61 -12.76
C ASP A 354 1.49 18.84 -14.08
N GLY A 355 0.63 19.27 -15.00
CA GLY A 355 0.57 18.77 -16.37
C GLY A 355 1.19 19.74 -17.38
N SER A 356 1.84 20.82 -16.94
CA SER A 356 2.23 21.92 -17.83
C SER A 356 3.19 21.50 -18.91
N GLU A 357 4.16 20.64 -18.62
CA GLU A 357 5.12 20.19 -19.63
C GLU A 357 4.44 19.32 -20.69
N ASN A 358 3.50 18.47 -20.29
CA ASN A 358 2.82 17.52 -21.17
C ASN A 358 1.76 18.18 -22.04
N PHE A 359 1.04 19.16 -21.49
CA PHE A 359 -0.07 19.80 -22.17
C PHE A 359 0.29 21.10 -22.91
N ASN A 360 1.57 21.45 -22.95
CA ASN A 360 2.05 22.59 -23.73
C ASN A 360 2.91 22.14 -24.92
N ASN A 361 2.39 22.35 -26.11
CA ASN A 361 3.23 22.33 -27.32
C ASN A 361 3.89 23.71 -27.45
N PRO A 362 5.15 23.90 -27.56
CA PRO A 362 6.25 23.01 -28.02
C PRO A 362 7.02 22.29 -26.89
N LEU A 363 6.62 22.38 -25.62
CA LEU A 363 7.36 21.80 -24.52
C LEU A 363 7.36 20.25 -24.53
N SER A 364 6.23 19.64 -24.95
CA SER A 364 6.10 18.20 -25.04
C SER A 364 6.91 17.55 -26.17
N GLY A 365 7.37 18.33 -27.14
CA GLY A 365 8.05 17.81 -28.34
C GLY A 365 7.17 16.96 -29.26
N VAL A 366 5.87 16.90 -29.01
CA VAL A 366 4.91 16.15 -29.85
C VAL A 366 4.66 16.96 -31.13
N GLU A 367 5.08 16.42 -32.29
CA GLU A 367 4.78 17.03 -33.58
C GLU A 367 3.29 16.93 -33.90
N ILE A 368 2.62 18.08 -34.04
CA ILE A 368 1.18 18.19 -34.38
C ILE A 368 0.84 17.51 -35.72
N ASN A 369 1.82 17.18 -36.55
CA ASN A 369 1.63 16.71 -37.91
C ASN A 369 1.96 15.23 -38.12
N SER A 370 2.27 14.45 -37.09
CA SER A 370 2.50 13.03 -37.27
C SER A 370 1.18 12.29 -37.48
N PRO A 371 1.04 11.41 -38.52
CA PRO A 371 -0.18 10.64 -38.72
C PRO A 371 -0.50 9.79 -37.50
N GLY A 372 -1.61 10.05 -36.81
CA GLY A 372 -2.08 9.32 -35.61
C GLY A 372 -1.84 10.07 -34.30
N THR A 373 -1.21 11.24 -34.32
CA THR A 373 -1.14 12.12 -33.15
C THR A 373 -2.33 13.10 -33.13
N ILE A 374 -2.85 13.33 -31.95
CA ILE A 374 -3.94 14.27 -31.75
C ILE A 374 -3.37 15.67 -31.67
N PRO A 375 -3.84 16.63 -32.48
CA PRO A 375 -3.44 18.01 -32.31
C PRO A 375 -4.20 18.64 -31.13
N TYR A 376 -3.71 18.39 -29.90
CA TYR A 376 -4.28 19.02 -28.69
C TYR A 376 -4.07 20.55 -28.67
N TYR A 377 -3.18 21.09 -29.51
CA TYR A 377 -2.66 22.44 -29.36
C TYR A 377 -2.78 23.27 -30.64
N LEU A 378 -3.23 24.52 -30.49
CA LEU A 378 -2.99 25.55 -31.47
C LEU A 378 -1.57 26.13 -31.28
N PRO A 379 -0.92 26.62 -32.33
CA PRO A 379 0.37 27.30 -32.20
C PRO A 379 0.26 28.47 -31.18
N GLY A 380 1.05 28.38 -30.10
CA GLY A 380 1.11 29.39 -29.03
C GLY A 380 0.41 29.04 -27.74
N GLY A 381 -0.12 27.83 -27.59
CA GLY A 381 -0.65 27.32 -26.32
C GLY A 381 0.44 27.07 -25.29
N THR A 382 0.69 28.04 -24.42
CA THR A 382 1.64 27.91 -23.30
C THR A 382 1.00 28.53 -22.06
N GLY A 383 0.99 27.81 -20.95
CA GLY A 383 0.46 28.25 -19.68
C GLY A 383 0.51 27.13 -18.64
N PRO A 384 0.31 27.46 -17.37
CA PRO A 384 0.23 26.43 -16.34
C PRO A 384 -0.99 25.52 -16.56
N VAL A 385 -0.75 24.22 -16.35
CA VAL A 385 -1.80 23.19 -16.38
C VAL A 385 -1.78 22.46 -15.04
N GLN A 386 -2.89 22.50 -14.33
CA GLN A 386 -3.02 21.82 -13.06
C GLN A 386 -4.18 20.83 -13.11
N GLY A 387 -3.92 19.61 -12.71
CA GLY A 387 -4.91 18.59 -12.41
C GLY A 387 -5.13 18.51 -10.91
N THR A 388 -6.38 18.44 -10.48
CA THR A 388 -6.74 18.16 -9.09
C THR A 388 -7.70 16.99 -9.06
N GLU A 389 -7.30 15.94 -8.38
CA GLU A 389 -8.09 14.74 -8.14
C GLU A 389 -8.62 14.75 -6.70
N THR A 390 -9.88 14.39 -6.53
CA THR A 390 -10.53 14.29 -5.22
C THR A 390 -11.36 13.03 -5.16
N ASP A 391 -10.98 12.09 -4.28
CA ASP A 391 -11.58 10.75 -4.21
C ASP A 391 -12.18 10.49 -2.82
N PRO A 392 -13.41 10.98 -2.56
CA PRO A 392 -14.12 10.55 -1.38
C PRO A 392 -14.60 9.11 -1.54
N SER A 393 -14.35 8.29 -0.51
CA SER A 393 -14.80 6.91 -0.47
C SER A 393 -15.29 6.53 0.92
N LYS A 394 -16.17 5.53 0.99
CA LYS A 394 -16.68 4.99 2.24
C LYS A 394 -17.07 3.53 2.08
N GLN A 395 -16.93 2.78 3.16
CA GLN A 395 -17.37 1.39 3.20
C GLN A 395 -18.04 1.09 4.54
N PHE A 396 -19.19 0.46 4.48
CA PHE A 396 -19.78 -0.28 5.58
C PHE A 396 -19.48 -1.75 5.40
N SER A 397 -19.12 -2.46 6.47
CA SER A 397 -18.95 -3.92 6.46
C SER A 397 -19.50 -4.55 7.73
N GLU A 398 -20.03 -5.76 7.58
CA GLU A 398 -20.50 -6.62 8.65
C GLU A 398 -20.03 -8.04 8.42
N GLU A 399 -19.39 -8.63 9.41
CA GLU A 399 -19.03 -10.04 9.44
C GLU A 399 -19.56 -10.68 10.71
N ILE A 400 -20.33 -11.74 10.57
CA ILE A 400 -20.74 -12.60 11.68
C ILE A 400 -20.13 -13.98 11.45
N ARG A 401 -19.32 -14.45 12.40
CA ARG A 401 -18.67 -15.76 12.32
C ARG A 401 -18.78 -16.54 13.62
N ALA A 402 -18.81 -17.85 13.50
CA ALA A 402 -18.63 -18.78 14.59
C ALA A 402 -17.38 -19.61 14.37
N ALA A 403 -16.59 -19.84 15.42
CA ALA A 403 -15.35 -20.60 15.37
C ALA A 403 -15.23 -21.54 16.56
N SER A 404 -14.79 -22.77 16.33
CA SER A 404 -14.60 -23.76 17.40
C SER A 404 -13.47 -23.36 18.36
N THR A 405 -13.68 -23.50 19.65
CA THR A 405 -12.71 -23.28 20.74
C THR A 405 -12.19 -24.59 21.36
N GLY A 406 -12.95 -25.69 21.22
CA GLY A 406 -12.64 -26.97 21.86
C GLY A 406 -11.40 -27.70 21.30
N GLU A 407 -10.84 -28.63 22.06
CA GLU A 407 -9.67 -29.46 21.72
C GLU A 407 -10.01 -30.68 20.84
N GLY A 408 -11.21 -30.78 20.31
CA GLY A 408 -11.66 -31.88 19.46
C GLY A 408 -10.89 -32.01 18.14
N PRO A 409 -11.01 -33.16 17.44
CA PRO A 409 -10.29 -33.41 16.19
C PRO A 409 -10.77 -32.54 15.03
N LEU A 410 -11.96 -31.94 15.14
CA LEU A 410 -12.50 -31.00 14.16
C LEU A 410 -12.39 -29.58 14.69
N LYS A 411 -11.60 -28.76 14.02
CA LYS A 411 -11.51 -27.31 14.20
C LYS A 411 -12.22 -26.66 13.02
N TRP A 412 -13.08 -25.70 13.26
CA TRP A 412 -13.85 -25.07 12.18
C TRP A 412 -14.11 -23.59 12.43
N VAL A 413 -14.33 -22.86 11.35
CA VAL A 413 -14.86 -21.51 11.32
C VAL A 413 -15.87 -21.42 10.20
N GLY A 414 -16.95 -20.67 10.40
CA GLY A 414 -17.95 -20.37 9.37
C GLY A 414 -18.59 -19.03 9.62
N GLY A 415 -18.96 -18.33 8.57
CA GLY A 415 -19.52 -16.99 8.71
C GLY A 415 -20.20 -16.44 7.47
N LEU A 416 -20.83 -15.28 7.70
CA LEU A 416 -21.48 -14.47 6.67
C LEU A 416 -20.79 -13.11 6.64
N PHE A 417 -20.66 -12.56 5.44
CA PHE A 417 -20.06 -11.25 5.22
C PHE A 417 -20.95 -10.41 4.30
N TYR A 418 -21.09 -9.15 4.66
CA TYR A 418 -21.70 -8.12 3.82
C TYR A 418 -20.81 -6.89 3.79
N SER A 419 -20.67 -6.25 2.63
CA SER A 419 -20.10 -4.90 2.55
C SER A 419 -20.82 -4.05 1.50
N LYS A 420 -20.83 -2.75 1.74
CA LYS A 420 -21.25 -1.73 0.78
C LYS A 420 -20.19 -0.66 0.68
N PHE A 421 -19.56 -0.59 -0.46
CA PHE A 421 -18.54 0.39 -0.82
C PHE A 421 -19.11 1.43 -1.77
N GLN A 422 -18.72 2.67 -1.59
CA GLN A 422 -19.06 3.80 -2.45
C GLN A 422 -17.83 4.69 -2.61
N SER A 423 -17.51 5.06 -3.83
CA SER A 423 -16.43 6.03 -4.13
C SER A 423 -16.87 6.99 -5.23
N ILE A 424 -16.20 8.11 -5.32
CA ILE A 424 -16.30 9.03 -6.43
C ILE A 424 -14.88 9.32 -6.90
N TRP A 425 -14.61 9.08 -8.17
CA TRP A 425 -13.42 9.60 -8.82
C TRP A 425 -13.79 10.94 -9.44
N ASN A 426 -13.14 11.99 -8.99
CA ASN A 426 -13.41 13.34 -9.43
C ASN A 426 -12.07 14.00 -9.79
N LEU A 427 -11.82 14.15 -11.10
CA LEU A 427 -10.62 14.77 -11.65
C LEU A 427 -11.01 16.04 -12.40
N TYR A 428 -10.38 17.15 -12.04
CA TYR A 428 -10.49 18.42 -12.74
C TYR A 428 -9.11 18.89 -13.19
N THR A 429 -8.88 18.92 -14.52
CA THR A 429 -7.64 19.43 -15.12
C THR A 429 -7.94 20.65 -15.94
N ALA A 430 -7.23 21.74 -15.70
CA ALA A 430 -7.52 23.03 -16.30
C ALA A 430 -6.29 23.77 -16.82
N VAL A 431 -6.53 24.65 -17.79
CA VAL A 431 -5.57 25.57 -18.38
C VAL A 431 -6.03 27.04 -18.18
N GLU A 432 -5.10 27.96 -18.09
CA GLU A 432 -5.43 29.40 -17.96
C GLU A 432 -5.93 30.03 -19.26
N ASN A 433 -5.38 29.63 -20.41
CA ASN A 433 -5.75 30.18 -21.70
C ASN A 433 -6.37 29.13 -22.63
N PRO A 434 -7.66 28.78 -22.46
CA PRO A 434 -8.27 27.68 -23.21
C PRO A 434 -8.30 27.94 -24.73
N SER A 435 -8.39 29.19 -25.18
CA SER A 435 -8.48 29.54 -26.64
C SER A 435 -7.20 29.19 -27.40
N ALA A 436 -6.11 28.88 -26.70
CA ALA A 436 -4.86 28.42 -27.29
C ALA A 436 -4.83 26.87 -27.52
N TYR A 437 -5.89 26.17 -27.14
CA TYR A 437 -6.03 24.72 -27.27
C TYR A 437 -7.16 24.36 -28.23
N VAL A 438 -7.14 23.14 -28.75
CA VAL A 438 -8.14 22.59 -29.65
C VAL A 438 -9.20 21.80 -28.87
N ASP A 439 -10.44 22.18 -29.02
CA ASP A 439 -11.58 21.40 -28.55
C ASP A 439 -11.77 20.17 -29.45
N LEU A 440 -11.61 18.99 -28.89
CA LEU A 440 -11.63 17.71 -29.64
C LEU A 440 -13.00 17.39 -30.24
N GLY A 441 -14.08 17.92 -29.68
CA GLY A 441 -15.42 17.71 -30.23
C GLY A 441 -15.75 18.62 -31.40
N THR A 442 -15.20 19.83 -31.43
CA THR A 442 -15.52 20.84 -32.45
C THR A 442 -14.38 21.10 -33.41
N PHE A 443 -13.14 20.71 -33.09
CA PHE A 443 -11.90 21.06 -33.78
C PHE A 443 -11.68 22.56 -33.95
N GLY A 444 -12.34 23.36 -33.11
CA GLY A 444 -12.13 24.80 -32.95
C GLY A 444 -11.34 25.14 -31.69
N PRO A 445 -11.13 26.44 -31.41
CA PRO A 445 -10.53 26.83 -30.14
C PRO A 445 -11.38 26.40 -28.96
N ALA A 446 -10.74 25.88 -27.90
CA ALA A 446 -11.42 25.49 -26.68
C ALA A 446 -12.11 26.70 -26.01
N THR A 447 -13.31 26.53 -25.54
CA THR A 447 -14.17 27.59 -24.97
C THR A 447 -14.24 27.51 -23.44
N THR A 448 -13.75 26.46 -22.83
CA THR A 448 -13.69 26.25 -21.36
C THR A 448 -12.26 26.02 -20.92
N SER A 449 -11.93 26.42 -19.68
CA SER A 449 -10.62 26.15 -19.10
C SER A 449 -10.39 24.65 -18.81
N ALA A 450 -11.45 23.87 -18.65
CA ALA A 450 -11.34 22.45 -18.33
C ALA A 450 -10.84 21.64 -19.52
N ILE A 451 -9.72 20.96 -19.35
CA ILE A 451 -9.27 19.87 -20.23
C ILE A 451 -10.15 18.66 -19.95
N TRP A 452 -10.15 18.23 -18.69
CA TRP A 452 -10.92 17.12 -18.17
C TRP A 452 -11.72 17.56 -16.95
N ASN A 453 -12.96 17.13 -16.91
CA ASN A 453 -13.86 17.30 -15.78
C ASN A 453 -14.63 15.99 -15.62
N LEU A 454 -14.10 15.13 -14.77
CA LEU A 454 -14.58 13.77 -14.53
C LEU A 454 -15.34 13.72 -13.21
N TYR A 455 -16.47 13.03 -13.20
CA TYR A 455 -17.24 12.73 -12.00
C TYR A 455 -17.81 11.32 -12.10
N ASN A 456 -17.17 10.36 -11.46
CA ASN A 456 -17.40 8.95 -11.68
C ASN A 456 -17.73 8.23 -10.37
N PRO A 457 -18.99 8.28 -9.89
CA PRO A 457 -19.42 7.52 -8.72
C PRO A 457 -19.50 6.02 -9.02
N THR A 458 -18.90 5.25 -8.13
CA THR A 458 -18.92 3.78 -8.13
C THR A 458 -19.58 3.26 -6.86
N ASN A 459 -20.45 2.25 -7.00
CA ASN A 459 -21.03 1.54 -5.87
C ASN A 459 -20.83 0.04 -6.02
N ILE A 460 -20.44 -0.63 -4.93
CA ILE A 460 -20.27 -2.08 -4.89
C ILE A 460 -20.91 -2.62 -3.63
N SER A 461 -21.80 -3.58 -3.78
CA SER A 461 -22.37 -4.34 -2.67
C SER A 461 -21.92 -5.79 -2.76
N GLN A 462 -21.32 -6.33 -1.72
CA GLN A 462 -20.82 -7.71 -1.67
C GLN A 462 -21.55 -8.51 -0.60
N TYR A 463 -21.83 -9.76 -0.93
CA TYR A 463 -22.38 -10.77 -0.03
C TYR A 463 -21.50 -12.02 -0.12
N ALA A 464 -21.24 -12.64 1.03
CA ALA A 464 -20.53 -13.91 1.03
C ALA A 464 -20.96 -14.80 2.19
N ALA A 465 -20.88 -16.12 1.96
CA ALA A 465 -20.92 -17.14 2.98
C ALA A 465 -19.64 -17.97 2.88
N PHE A 466 -18.97 -18.19 3.99
CA PHE A 466 -17.70 -18.90 4.02
C PHE A 466 -17.60 -19.88 5.17
N GLY A 467 -16.75 -20.87 5.00
CA GLY A 467 -16.40 -21.80 6.05
C GLY A 467 -15.11 -22.53 5.73
N GLU A 468 -14.38 -22.89 6.78
CA GLU A 468 -13.19 -23.72 6.72
C GLU A 468 -13.21 -24.71 7.87
N GLY A 469 -12.93 -25.98 7.59
CA GLY A 469 -12.85 -27.04 8.57
C GLY A 469 -11.54 -27.80 8.45
N THR A 470 -10.82 -27.97 9.55
CA THR A 470 -9.62 -28.78 9.67
C THR A 470 -9.94 -30.01 10.51
N TYR A 471 -9.77 -31.20 9.95
CA TYR A 471 -9.96 -32.47 10.65
C TYR A 471 -8.63 -33.19 10.84
N SER A 472 -8.34 -33.55 12.07
CA SER A 472 -7.18 -34.39 12.42
C SER A 472 -7.47 -35.83 12.05
N LEU A 473 -6.96 -36.29 10.89
CA LEU A 473 -7.12 -37.67 10.41
C LEU A 473 -6.35 -38.66 11.30
N THR A 474 -5.20 -38.21 11.74
CA THR A 474 -4.38 -38.85 12.78
C THR A 474 -3.84 -37.78 13.73
N SER A 475 -3.02 -38.18 14.73
CA SER A 475 -2.32 -37.20 15.57
C SER A 475 -1.30 -36.35 14.80
N GLN A 476 -0.87 -36.78 13.64
CA GLN A 476 0.13 -36.13 12.79
C GLN A 476 -0.46 -35.54 11.49
N LEU A 477 -1.46 -36.19 10.91
CA LEU A 477 -2.01 -35.83 9.62
C LEU A 477 -3.32 -35.06 9.79
N LYS A 478 -3.36 -33.83 9.25
CA LYS A 478 -4.53 -32.96 9.28
C LYS A 478 -4.93 -32.58 7.85
N ALA A 479 -6.24 -32.56 7.60
CA ALA A 479 -6.80 -32.12 6.31
C ALA A 479 -7.73 -30.93 6.54
N THR A 480 -7.55 -29.87 5.75
CA THR A 480 -8.39 -28.67 5.78
C THR A 480 -9.12 -28.50 4.46
N VAL A 481 -10.41 -28.21 4.53
CA VAL A 481 -11.25 -27.84 3.38
C VAL A 481 -11.94 -26.53 3.72
N GLY A 482 -11.80 -25.58 2.82
CA GLY A 482 -12.46 -24.28 2.91
C GLY A 482 -13.24 -23.94 1.66
N LEU A 483 -14.31 -23.20 1.80
CA LEU A 483 -15.13 -22.71 0.70
C LEU A 483 -15.70 -21.34 1.05
N ARG A 484 -15.66 -20.41 0.09
CA ARG A 484 -16.40 -19.16 0.12
C ARG A 484 -17.24 -19.05 -1.14
N TRP A 485 -18.53 -18.91 -0.98
CA TRP A 485 -19.41 -18.38 -2.01
C TRP A 485 -19.48 -16.87 -1.87
N TYR A 486 -19.44 -16.15 -2.99
CA TYR A 486 -19.58 -14.71 -3.03
C TYR A 486 -20.49 -14.27 -4.18
N SER A 487 -21.12 -13.13 -4.01
CA SER A 487 -21.80 -12.38 -5.04
C SER A 487 -21.55 -10.89 -4.81
N TYR A 488 -21.38 -10.13 -5.88
CA TYR A 488 -21.34 -8.69 -5.79
C TYR A 488 -22.10 -8.02 -6.93
N ASP A 489 -22.71 -6.90 -6.60
CA ASP A 489 -23.34 -5.95 -7.50
C ASP A 489 -22.44 -4.75 -7.66
N TYR A 490 -22.11 -4.39 -8.88
CA TYR A 490 -21.28 -3.24 -9.24
C TYR A 490 -22.11 -2.26 -10.07
N SER A 491 -22.05 -0.97 -9.75
CA SER A 491 -22.60 0.09 -10.59
C SER A 491 -21.62 1.26 -10.69
N PHE A 492 -21.46 1.73 -11.90
CA PHE A 492 -20.59 2.83 -12.25
C PHE A 492 -21.39 3.84 -13.07
N TYR A 493 -21.20 5.13 -12.79
CA TYR A 493 -21.75 6.22 -13.58
C TYR A 493 -20.60 7.08 -14.05
N ASP A 494 -20.57 7.41 -15.34
CA ASP A 494 -19.60 8.28 -15.95
C ASP A 494 -20.22 9.62 -16.28
N HIS A 495 -19.50 10.69 -15.92
CA HIS A 495 -19.71 12.03 -16.41
C HIS A 495 -18.36 12.61 -16.77
N PHE A 496 -18.09 12.71 -18.06
CA PHE A 496 -16.83 13.19 -18.58
C PHE A 496 -17.06 14.40 -19.49
N ALA A 497 -16.63 15.56 -19.05
CA ALA A 497 -16.70 16.83 -19.77
C ALA A 497 -15.30 17.45 -19.90
N GLY A 498 -15.22 18.57 -20.62
CA GLY A 498 -13.99 19.29 -20.94
C GLY A 498 -13.64 19.17 -22.42
N TRP A 499 -12.76 20.04 -22.90
CA TRP A 499 -12.39 20.05 -24.33
C TRP A 499 -11.53 18.82 -24.72
N GLY A 500 -10.89 18.16 -23.77
CA GLY A 500 -10.22 16.89 -23.95
C GLY A 500 -11.14 15.68 -23.82
N SER A 501 -12.45 15.87 -23.57
CA SER A 501 -13.40 14.76 -23.54
C SER A 501 -13.73 14.28 -24.96
N PRO A 502 -14.21 13.04 -25.12
CA PRO A 502 -14.56 12.49 -26.44
C PRO A 502 -15.60 13.28 -27.21
N LEU A 503 -16.49 14.00 -26.54
CA LEU A 503 -17.53 14.84 -27.16
C LEU A 503 -17.15 16.33 -27.20
N GLY A 504 -16.01 16.72 -26.61
CA GLY A 504 -15.55 18.11 -26.54
C GLY A 504 -16.32 19.00 -25.56
N GLY A 505 -15.70 20.07 -25.20
CA GLY A 505 -16.07 21.23 -24.36
C GLY A 505 -17.31 21.17 -23.50
N ALA A 506 -18.46 21.52 -24.10
CA ALA A 506 -19.65 21.79 -23.31
C ALA A 506 -20.61 20.60 -23.15
N THR A 507 -20.44 19.55 -23.91
CA THR A 507 -21.34 18.37 -23.85
C THR A 507 -20.68 17.23 -23.13
N PRO A 508 -21.10 16.89 -21.90
CA PRO A 508 -20.54 15.74 -21.21
C PRO A 508 -20.94 14.43 -21.90
N SER A 509 -20.03 13.47 -21.97
CA SER A 509 -20.42 12.07 -22.14
C SER A 509 -21.01 11.59 -20.82
N VAL A 510 -22.12 10.88 -20.91
CA VAL A 510 -22.82 10.33 -19.76
C VAL A 510 -23.17 8.90 -20.07
N ASP A 511 -22.72 7.97 -19.23
CA ASP A 511 -23.07 6.54 -19.36
C ASP A 511 -23.17 5.89 -17.99
N SER A 512 -23.72 4.69 -17.95
CA SER A 512 -23.81 3.90 -16.74
C SER A 512 -23.62 2.42 -17.04
N VAL A 513 -22.81 1.77 -16.21
CA VAL A 513 -22.53 0.34 -16.31
C VAL A 513 -22.97 -0.32 -15.01
N SER A 514 -23.71 -1.43 -15.13
CA SER A 514 -24.08 -2.27 -14.00
C SER A 514 -23.72 -3.71 -14.29
N GLN A 515 -23.14 -4.39 -13.32
CA GLN A 515 -22.71 -5.78 -13.42
C GLN A 515 -23.07 -6.54 -12.13
N ASN A 516 -23.35 -7.80 -12.29
CA ASN A 516 -23.49 -8.75 -11.19
C ASN A 516 -22.58 -9.94 -11.46
N HIS A 517 -21.77 -10.31 -10.50
CA HIS A 517 -20.91 -11.47 -10.57
C HIS A 517 -21.01 -12.31 -9.31
N SER A 518 -20.92 -13.61 -9.48
CA SER A 518 -20.86 -14.54 -8.35
C SER A 518 -19.84 -15.64 -8.62
N GLY A 519 -19.35 -16.27 -7.58
CA GLY A 519 -18.37 -17.33 -7.71
C GLY A 519 -18.09 -18.06 -6.41
N VAL A 520 -17.12 -18.96 -6.49
CA VAL A 520 -16.66 -19.74 -5.35
C VAL A 520 -15.14 -19.76 -5.29
N ASN A 521 -14.60 -19.63 -4.06
CA ASN A 521 -13.19 -19.76 -3.75
C ASN A 521 -12.97 -20.97 -2.84
N PRO A 522 -12.57 -22.11 -3.39
CA PRO A 522 -12.18 -23.28 -2.60
C PRO A 522 -10.74 -23.16 -2.10
N LYS A 523 -10.47 -23.85 -0.99
CA LYS A 523 -9.15 -24.10 -0.41
C LYS A 523 -9.06 -25.52 0.05
N PHE A 524 -7.93 -26.17 -0.25
CA PHE A 524 -7.57 -27.50 0.23
C PHE A 524 -6.17 -27.43 0.80
N ASN A 525 -5.99 -27.96 2.00
CA ASN A 525 -4.69 -28.06 2.63
C ASN A 525 -4.56 -29.43 3.29
N LEU A 526 -3.38 -29.99 3.20
CA LEU A 526 -2.97 -31.21 3.91
C LEU A 526 -1.66 -30.90 4.61
N SER A 527 -1.61 -31.08 5.93
CA SER A 527 -0.41 -30.89 6.73
C SER A 527 -0.04 -32.14 7.49
N TYR A 528 1.26 -32.40 7.61
CA TYR A 528 1.82 -33.52 8.35
C TYR A 528 2.85 -33.02 9.37
N ASP A 529 2.57 -33.23 10.64
CA ASP A 529 3.44 -32.91 11.74
C ASP A 529 4.31 -34.16 12.05
N PHE A 530 5.60 -34.11 11.72
CA PHE A 530 6.54 -35.17 12.10
C PHE A 530 6.69 -35.27 13.64
N ASP A 531 6.72 -34.08 14.25
CA ASP A 531 6.72 -33.85 15.68
C ASP A 531 6.20 -32.40 15.97
N ARG A 532 6.41 -31.90 17.19
CA ARG A 532 5.95 -30.54 17.59
C ARG A 532 6.72 -29.41 16.92
N ASP A 533 7.89 -29.68 16.39
CA ASP A 533 8.83 -28.70 15.87
C ASP A 533 9.01 -28.79 14.34
N HIS A 534 8.45 -29.82 13.69
CA HIS A 534 8.64 -30.05 12.26
C HIS A 534 7.31 -30.38 11.57
N MET A 535 6.91 -29.52 10.65
CA MET A 535 5.70 -29.67 9.82
C MET A 535 6.03 -29.49 8.34
N VAL A 536 5.35 -30.28 7.49
CA VAL A 536 5.24 -30.01 6.05
C VAL A 536 3.77 -29.89 5.67
N TYR A 537 3.49 -29.08 4.65
CA TYR A 537 2.12 -28.92 4.16
C TYR A 537 2.07 -28.73 2.66
N VAL A 538 0.93 -29.05 2.06
CA VAL A 538 0.55 -28.69 0.69
C VAL A 538 -0.77 -27.96 0.71
N THR A 539 -0.87 -26.91 -0.11
CA THR A 539 -2.08 -26.09 -0.24
C THR A 539 -2.44 -25.88 -1.70
N ALA A 540 -3.73 -25.98 -2.01
CA ALA A 540 -4.31 -25.51 -3.26
C ALA A 540 -5.42 -24.52 -2.90
N SER A 541 -5.32 -23.27 -3.34
CA SER A 541 -6.27 -22.22 -2.98
C SER A 541 -6.57 -21.31 -4.16
N LYS A 542 -7.81 -20.79 -4.19
CA LYS A 542 -8.28 -19.86 -5.21
C LYS A 542 -8.53 -18.49 -4.62
N GLY A 543 -8.08 -17.45 -5.35
CA GLY A 543 -8.40 -16.05 -5.12
C GLY A 543 -9.09 -15.41 -6.32
N TYR A 544 -9.66 -14.24 -6.13
CA TYR A 544 -10.25 -13.44 -7.20
C TYR A 544 -10.12 -11.95 -6.90
N ARG A 545 -10.13 -11.16 -7.98
CA ARG A 545 -10.27 -9.71 -7.95
C ARG A 545 -11.53 -9.33 -8.72
N PRO A 546 -12.38 -8.41 -8.23
CA PRO A 546 -13.58 -7.97 -8.93
C PRO A 546 -13.26 -7.35 -10.29
N GLY A 547 -14.17 -7.51 -11.25
CA GLY A 547 -14.19 -6.72 -12.47
C GLY A 547 -14.75 -5.31 -12.21
N GLY A 548 -14.79 -4.49 -13.24
CA GLY A 548 -15.25 -3.12 -13.17
C GLY A 548 -15.72 -2.57 -14.51
N ALA A 549 -15.89 -1.25 -14.58
CA ALA A 549 -16.25 -0.51 -15.77
C ALA A 549 -15.10 0.32 -16.30
N ASN A 550 -15.10 0.53 -17.59
CA ASN A 550 -14.28 1.50 -18.30
C ASN A 550 -15.05 2.79 -18.53
N GLN A 551 -14.33 3.87 -18.73
CA GLN A 551 -14.93 5.11 -19.23
C GLN A 551 -15.51 4.84 -20.63
N PRO A 552 -16.76 5.20 -20.89
CA PRO A 552 -17.34 5.01 -22.20
C PRO A 552 -16.73 5.96 -23.22
N LEU A 553 -16.42 5.43 -24.40
CA LEU A 553 -16.12 6.25 -25.57
C LEU A 553 -17.33 6.27 -26.51
N PRO A 554 -17.58 7.39 -27.21
CA PRO A 554 -18.68 7.45 -28.16
C PRO A 554 -18.48 6.44 -29.26
N THR A 555 -19.55 5.67 -29.55
CA THR A 555 -19.57 4.65 -30.61
C THR A 555 -19.72 5.23 -32.00
N THR A 556 -20.06 6.49 -32.12
CA THR A 556 -20.31 7.21 -33.37
C THR A 556 -19.80 8.65 -33.26
N GLY A 557 -19.00 9.07 -34.22
CA GLY A 557 -18.42 10.43 -34.31
C GLY A 557 -16.97 10.38 -34.74
N PRO A 558 -16.37 11.49 -35.16
CA PRO A 558 -14.95 11.53 -35.41
C PRO A 558 -14.22 11.49 -34.07
N LEU A 559 -13.91 10.29 -33.59
CA LEU A 559 -12.80 10.14 -32.66
C LEU A 559 -11.59 10.62 -33.46
N TRP A 560 -11.03 11.83 -33.10
CA TRP A 560 -9.73 12.28 -33.61
C TRP A 560 -9.65 12.79 -35.06
N ALA A 561 -9.52 14.05 -35.27
CA ALA A 561 -9.14 14.79 -36.46
C ALA A 561 -10.09 14.75 -37.68
N PRO A 562 -10.09 15.78 -38.55
CA PRO A 562 -10.71 15.70 -39.87
C PRO A 562 -10.06 14.55 -40.67
N GLY A 563 -10.75 13.43 -40.78
CA GLY A 563 -10.25 12.18 -41.34
C GLY A 563 -9.92 11.12 -40.30
N GLY A 564 -10.40 11.28 -39.06
CA GLY A 564 -10.11 10.43 -37.90
C GLY A 564 -10.15 8.93 -38.20
N VAL A 565 -9.26 8.21 -37.58
CA VAL A 565 -9.18 6.76 -37.68
C VAL A 565 -10.33 6.18 -36.86
N PRO A 566 -11.34 5.54 -37.51
CA PRO A 566 -12.39 4.88 -36.75
C PRO A 566 -11.79 3.87 -35.78
N LEU A 567 -12.42 3.63 -34.62
CA LEU A 567 -12.06 2.54 -33.69
C LEU A 567 -11.85 1.18 -34.40
N SER A 568 -12.51 0.96 -35.54
CA SER A 568 -12.33 -0.21 -36.40
C SER A 568 -10.96 -0.34 -37.07
N VAL A 569 -10.16 0.71 -37.13
CA VAL A 569 -8.79 0.73 -37.69
C VAL A 569 -7.75 1.14 -36.64
N SER A 570 -8.15 1.30 -35.38
CA SER A 570 -7.22 1.37 -34.25
C SER A 570 -6.26 0.18 -34.32
N PRO A 571 -4.97 0.32 -34.01
CA PRO A 571 -4.07 -0.84 -33.84
C PRO A 571 -4.59 -1.83 -32.81
N PHE A 572 -5.54 -1.42 -31.95
CA PHE A 572 -6.30 -2.30 -31.06
C PHE A 572 -7.46 -2.93 -31.83
N LYS A 573 -7.29 -4.19 -32.18
CA LYS A 573 -8.34 -5.01 -32.78
C LYS A 573 -9.30 -5.50 -31.69
N TYR A 574 -10.19 -4.64 -31.24
CA TYR A 574 -11.30 -5.12 -30.39
C TYR A 574 -12.17 -6.09 -31.20
N PRO A 575 -12.54 -7.25 -30.62
CA PRO A 575 -13.56 -8.08 -31.20
C PRO A 575 -14.81 -7.23 -31.48
N ASN A 576 -15.23 -7.14 -32.73
CA ASN A 576 -16.36 -6.32 -33.21
C ASN A 576 -16.11 -4.79 -33.31
N GLY A 577 -14.91 -4.28 -33.13
CA GLY A 577 -14.61 -2.83 -33.25
C GLY A 577 -15.33 -1.94 -32.23
N GLN A 578 -15.70 -2.52 -31.07
CA GLN A 578 -16.38 -1.79 -30.00
C GLN A 578 -15.46 -1.61 -28.80
N TRP A 579 -15.51 -0.45 -28.18
CA TRP A 579 -14.83 -0.16 -26.91
C TRP A 579 -15.46 -1.02 -25.79
N PRO A 580 -14.67 -1.74 -24.97
CA PRO A 580 -15.21 -2.53 -23.89
C PRO A 580 -15.69 -1.61 -22.76
N GLN A 581 -16.99 -1.60 -22.51
CA GLN A 581 -17.58 -0.81 -21.43
C GLN A 581 -17.24 -1.35 -20.04
N SER A 582 -16.79 -2.60 -19.97
CA SER A 582 -16.52 -3.29 -18.72
C SER A 582 -15.51 -4.41 -18.90
N TYR A 583 -14.88 -4.79 -17.81
CA TYR A 583 -13.96 -5.92 -17.73
C TYR A 583 -14.41 -6.91 -16.65
N ASN A 584 -14.04 -8.17 -16.81
CA ASN A 584 -14.47 -9.28 -15.96
C ASN A 584 -13.57 -9.42 -14.72
N PRO A 585 -14.02 -10.15 -13.70
CA PRO A 585 -13.15 -10.63 -12.63
C PRO A 585 -11.97 -11.43 -13.16
N ASP A 586 -10.82 -11.27 -12.56
CA ASP A 586 -9.71 -12.18 -12.74
C ASP A 586 -9.60 -13.15 -11.57
N THR A 587 -8.97 -14.31 -11.79
CA THR A 587 -8.88 -15.38 -10.80
C THR A 587 -7.51 -16.02 -10.78
N LEU A 588 -7.08 -16.42 -9.60
CA LEU A 588 -5.81 -17.08 -9.36
C LEU A 588 -6.03 -18.45 -8.72
N TRP A 589 -5.36 -19.48 -9.22
CA TRP A 589 -5.09 -20.71 -8.51
C TRP A 589 -3.64 -20.76 -8.08
N SER A 590 -3.40 -20.99 -6.79
CA SER A 590 -2.07 -21.17 -6.22
C SER A 590 -1.92 -22.58 -5.66
N TYR A 591 -0.77 -23.19 -5.93
CA TYR A 591 -0.35 -24.49 -5.42
C TYR A 591 0.96 -24.28 -4.68
N GLU A 592 0.98 -24.62 -3.40
CA GLU A 592 2.10 -24.37 -2.51
C GLU A 592 2.51 -25.65 -1.79
N LEU A 593 3.81 -25.87 -1.67
CA LEU A 593 4.44 -26.83 -0.77
C LEU A 593 5.31 -26.05 0.19
N GLY A 594 5.09 -26.21 1.48
CA GLY A 594 5.87 -25.52 2.49
C GLY A 594 6.30 -26.44 3.64
N GLN A 595 7.28 -25.95 4.37
CA GLN A 595 7.74 -26.57 5.62
C GLN A 595 7.94 -25.50 6.70
N LYS A 596 7.77 -25.91 7.95
CA LYS A 596 8.09 -25.14 9.15
C LYS A 596 8.88 -26.03 10.08
N ALA A 597 10.06 -25.57 10.49
CA ALA A 597 10.98 -26.39 11.28
C ALA A 597 11.68 -25.57 12.36
N ARG A 598 11.81 -26.13 13.55
CA ARG A 598 12.56 -25.57 14.66
C ARG A 598 13.64 -26.59 15.09
N PHE A 599 14.84 -26.09 15.30
CA PHE A 599 16.02 -26.91 15.64
C PHE A 599 16.71 -26.36 16.88
N PHE A 600 17.54 -27.21 17.52
CA PHE A 600 18.41 -26.83 18.64
C PHE A 600 17.63 -26.16 19.79
N ASP A 601 16.61 -26.84 20.30
CA ASP A 601 15.74 -26.32 21.37
C ASP A 601 15.13 -24.95 21.01
N ARG A 602 14.61 -24.83 19.78
CA ARG A 602 13.99 -23.63 19.21
C ARG A 602 14.93 -22.42 19.01
N ARG A 603 16.25 -22.67 19.02
CA ARG A 603 17.22 -21.61 18.74
C ARG A 603 17.37 -21.28 17.26
N LEU A 604 16.89 -22.13 16.38
CA LEU A 604 16.85 -21.92 14.94
C LEU A 604 15.46 -22.26 14.40
N THR A 605 14.83 -21.30 13.74
CA THR A 605 13.57 -21.49 13.01
C THR A 605 13.83 -21.34 11.53
N ILE A 606 13.26 -22.24 10.72
CA ILE A 606 13.34 -22.24 9.26
C ILE A 606 11.93 -22.44 8.70
N ASP A 607 11.41 -21.42 8.04
CA ASP A 607 10.16 -21.46 7.28
C ASP A 607 10.49 -21.31 5.80
N ALA A 608 10.07 -22.30 4.99
CA ALA A 608 10.33 -22.29 3.56
C ALA A 608 9.10 -22.74 2.78
N SER A 609 8.87 -22.12 1.63
CA SER A 609 7.81 -22.52 0.70
C SER A 609 8.24 -22.39 -0.75
N VAL A 610 7.66 -23.23 -1.61
CA VAL A 610 7.71 -23.08 -3.06
C VAL A 610 6.28 -23.08 -3.59
N TYR A 611 6.04 -22.28 -4.61
CA TYR A 611 4.70 -22.08 -5.13
C TYR A 611 4.67 -22.02 -6.66
N TYR A 612 3.52 -22.38 -7.20
CA TYR A 612 3.15 -22.18 -8.60
C TYR A 612 1.74 -21.58 -8.66
N GLU A 613 1.60 -20.50 -9.40
CA GLU A 613 0.36 -19.76 -9.52
C GLU A 613 -0.05 -19.60 -10.98
N ASN A 614 -1.33 -19.82 -11.24
CA ASN A 614 -1.94 -19.66 -12.54
C ASN A 614 -3.01 -18.57 -12.46
N TRP A 615 -2.70 -17.39 -12.99
CA TRP A 615 -3.55 -16.22 -12.99
C TRP A 615 -4.25 -16.09 -14.34
N SER A 616 -5.57 -16.14 -14.33
CA SER A 616 -6.43 -16.16 -15.51
C SER A 616 -7.19 -14.84 -15.65
N ASN A 617 -7.36 -14.38 -16.89
CA ASN A 617 -8.05 -13.14 -17.23
C ASN A 617 -7.44 -11.90 -16.54
N VAL A 618 -6.11 -11.80 -16.55
CA VAL A 618 -5.39 -10.71 -15.86
C VAL A 618 -5.92 -9.35 -16.32
N GLN A 619 -6.32 -8.53 -15.37
CA GLN A 619 -6.70 -7.15 -15.63
C GLN A 619 -5.44 -6.32 -15.79
N LEU A 620 -5.31 -5.63 -16.91
CA LEU A 620 -4.21 -4.72 -17.20
C LEU A 620 -4.75 -3.36 -17.62
N LEU A 621 -4.03 -2.31 -17.22
CA LEU A 621 -4.28 -0.95 -17.68
C LEU A 621 -3.65 -0.74 -19.04
N GLU A 622 -4.37 -0.15 -19.96
CA GLU A 622 -3.92 0.27 -21.28
C GLU A 622 -4.28 1.73 -21.51
N LEU A 623 -3.53 2.40 -22.37
CA LEU A 623 -3.76 3.81 -22.74
C LEU A 623 -3.98 3.94 -24.26
N PRO A 624 -4.96 3.25 -24.86
CA PRO A 624 -5.22 3.42 -26.27
C PRO A 624 -5.70 4.83 -26.57
N ASN A 625 -4.92 5.57 -27.37
CA ASN A 625 -5.20 6.94 -27.76
C ASN A 625 -5.41 7.87 -26.54
N ASP A 626 -4.57 7.73 -25.51
CA ASP A 626 -4.57 8.50 -24.27
C ASP A 626 -5.82 8.36 -23.40
N TYR A 627 -6.65 7.32 -23.63
CA TYR A 627 -7.76 6.95 -22.75
C TYR A 627 -7.42 5.74 -21.88
N LEU A 628 -7.71 5.84 -20.61
CA LEU A 628 -7.53 4.74 -19.67
C LEU A 628 -8.52 3.61 -19.96
N LEU A 629 -7.99 2.44 -20.24
CA LEU A 629 -8.73 1.21 -20.47
C LEU A 629 -8.23 0.10 -19.55
N ASN A 630 -9.13 -0.49 -18.80
CA ASN A 630 -8.85 -1.76 -18.16
C ASN A 630 -9.44 -2.90 -19.02
N ASP A 631 -8.64 -3.90 -19.33
CA ASP A 631 -9.09 -5.07 -20.08
C ASP A 631 -8.54 -6.36 -19.44
N ASN A 632 -9.23 -7.47 -19.72
CA ASN A 632 -8.78 -8.82 -19.37
C ASN A 632 -7.81 -9.34 -20.43
N ASN A 633 -6.54 -8.96 -20.31
CA ASN A 633 -5.56 -9.15 -21.37
C ASN A 633 -4.61 -10.33 -21.12
N GLY A 634 -5.12 -11.54 -21.23
CA GLY A 634 -4.31 -12.75 -21.16
C GLY A 634 -4.28 -13.41 -19.79
N ASN A 635 -3.24 -14.21 -19.58
CA ASN A 635 -3.03 -14.98 -18.36
C ASN A 635 -1.59 -14.79 -17.90
N ALA A 636 -1.32 -15.00 -16.62
CA ALA A 636 0.04 -15.01 -16.10
C ALA A 636 0.37 -16.33 -15.42
N LYS A 637 1.63 -16.72 -15.50
CA LYS A 637 2.20 -17.83 -14.74
C LYS A 637 3.27 -17.30 -13.83
N ILE A 638 3.14 -17.65 -12.56
CA ILE A 638 4.06 -17.19 -11.53
C ILE A 638 4.56 -18.42 -10.78
N TYR A 639 5.86 -18.50 -10.55
CA TYR A 639 6.44 -19.51 -9.68
C TYR A 639 7.61 -18.94 -8.90
N GLY A 640 7.85 -19.49 -7.73
CA GLY A 640 8.87 -18.96 -6.87
C GLY A 640 9.07 -19.76 -5.60
N GLY A 641 9.86 -19.19 -4.71
CA GLY A 641 10.12 -19.74 -3.39
C GLY A 641 10.45 -18.65 -2.38
N GLU A 642 10.13 -18.93 -1.15
CA GLU A 642 10.34 -18.04 -0.01
C GLU A 642 11.09 -18.79 1.07
N LEU A 643 11.98 -18.07 1.76
CA LEU A 643 12.76 -18.59 2.90
C LEU A 643 12.78 -17.53 4.00
N GLU A 644 12.47 -17.96 5.21
CA GLU A 644 12.66 -17.17 6.43
C GLU A 644 13.45 -18.01 7.44
N LEU A 645 14.53 -17.41 7.96
CA LEU A 645 15.41 -18.04 8.94
C LEU A 645 15.60 -17.07 10.10
N ARG A 646 15.43 -17.57 11.32
CA ARG A 646 15.78 -16.84 12.56
C ARG A 646 16.61 -17.73 13.43
N GLY A 647 17.72 -17.20 13.97
CA GLY A 647 18.66 -17.99 14.76
C GLY A 647 19.24 -17.22 15.93
N VAL A 648 19.32 -17.89 17.10
CA VAL A 648 20.05 -17.44 18.30
C VAL A 648 21.44 -18.05 18.24
N LEU A 649 22.46 -17.24 17.96
CA LEU A 649 23.85 -17.68 17.80
C LEU A 649 24.57 -17.85 19.15
N GLY A 650 24.02 -17.32 20.24
CA GLY A 650 24.62 -17.28 21.57
C GLY A 650 25.46 -16.02 21.80
N GLY A 651 25.83 -15.78 23.08
CA GLY A 651 26.57 -14.56 23.46
C GLY A 651 25.84 -13.26 23.21
N GLY A 652 24.49 -13.30 23.12
CA GLY A 652 23.65 -12.15 22.84
C GLY A 652 23.39 -11.89 21.33
N PHE A 653 23.97 -12.69 20.43
CA PHE A 653 23.77 -12.51 18.99
C PHE A 653 22.57 -13.31 18.47
N GLN A 654 21.76 -12.63 17.63
CA GLN A 654 20.68 -13.22 16.85
C GLN A 654 20.83 -12.81 15.38
N VAL A 655 20.47 -13.70 14.48
CA VAL A 655 20.48 -13.46 13.04
C VAL A 655 19.08 -13.73 12.48
N GLY A 656 18.61 -12.83 11.63
CA GLY A 656 17.44 -13.01 10.80
C GLY A 656 17.82 -12.90 9.32
N MET A 657 17.30 -13.81 8.52
CA MET A 657 17.45 -13.80 7.06
C MET A 657 16.10 -14.11 6.45
N SER A 658 15.69 -13.32 5.48
CA SER A 658 14.50 -13.62 4.68
C SER A 658 14.80 -13.33 3.21
N GLY A 659 14.21 -14.11 2.32
CA GLY A 659 14.37 -13.91 0.88
C GLY A 659 13.24 -14.53 0.09
N GLY A 660 12.95 -13.92 -1.06
CA GLY A 660 11.94 -14.37 -2.00
C GLY A 660 12.50 -14.37 -3.42
N TYR A 661 12.24 -15.45 -4.15
CA TYR A 661 12.44 -15.53 -5.58
C TYR A 661 11.07 -15.63 -6.25
N THR A 662 10.79 -14.77 -7.23
CA THR A 662 9.52 -14.73 -7.95
C THR A 662 9.75 -14.56 -9.43
N HIS A 663 9.34 -15.53 -10.24
CA HIS A 663 9.37 -15.43 -11.69
C HIS A 663 7.94 -15.33 -12.22
N ALA A 664 7.56 -14.14 -12.69
CA ALA A 664 6.21 -13.83 -13.15
C ALA A 664 6.22 -13.44 -14.64
N ILE A 665 5.52 -14.21 -15.46
CA ILE A 665 5.44 -14.01 -16.90
C ILE A 665 3.97 -13.89 -17.33
N LEU A 666 3.68 -12.81 -18.03
CA LEU A 666 2.41 -12.57 -18.71
C LEU A 666 2.40 -13.28 -20.06
N SER A 667 1.39 -14.11 -20.30
CA SER A 667 1.13 -14.63 -21.65
C SER A 667 0.51 -13.52 -22.49
N PRO A 668 0.97 -13.31 -23.73
CA PRO A 668 0.41 -12.26 -24.59
C PRO A 668 -1.11 -12.37 -24.68
N GLY A 669 -1.77 -11.25 -24.49
CA GLY A 669 -3.21 -11.12 -24.71
C GLY A 669 -3.54 -10.97 -26.20
N VAL A 670 -4.82 -10.83 -26.48
CA VAL A 670 -5.32 -10.65 -27.84
C VAL A 670 -5.05 -9.23 -28.36
N HIS A 671 -4.85 -8.27 -27.45
CA HIS A 671 -4.88 -6.84 -27.75
C HIS A 671 -3.52 -6.18 -27.82
N TYR A 672 -2.57 -6.53 -26.94
CA TYR A 672 -1.20 -5.99 -27.02
C TYR A 672 -0.15 -6.96 -26.46
N THR A 673 1.10 -6.70 -26.81
CA THR A 673 2.26 -7.46 -26.35
C THR A 673 3.12 -6.53 -25.53
N ILE A 674 3.37 -6.87 -24.26
CA ILE A 674 4.37 -6.19 -23.46
C ILE A 674 5.74 -6.66 -23.92
N THR A 675 6.54 -5.75 -24.47
CA THR A 675 7.91 -6.03 -24.92
C THR A 675 8.90 -5.40 -23.94
N PRO A 676 10.11 -5.96 -23.76
CA PRO A 676 10.71 -7.03 -24.59
C PRO A 676 10.51 -8.45 -24.06
N SER A 677 10.00 -8.70 -22.84
CA SER A 677 10.15 -10.03 -22.22
C SER A 677 8.85 -10.65 -21.67
N ASN A 678 7.70 -10.01 -21.80
CA ASN A 678 6.44 -10.40 -21.16
C ASN A 678 6.54 -10.55 -19.61
N LYS A 679 7.54 -9.92 -18.98
CA LYS A 679 7.63 -9.90 -17.52
C LYS A 679 6.44 -9.14 -16.94
N MET A 680 5.99 -9.59 -15.78
CA MET A 680 5.00 -8.85 -15.02
C MET A 680 5.62 -7.53 -14.54
N PRO A 681 4.95 -6.37 -14.74
CA PRO A 681 5.44 -5.09 -14.24
C PRO A 681 5.60 -5.09 -12.72
N ASP A 682 6.51 -4.27 -12.21
CA ASP A 682 6.80 -3.98 -10.81
C ASP A 682 7.29 -5.16 -9.96
N VAL A 683 7.49 -6.32 -10.55
CA VAL A 683 7.90 -7.54 -9.86
C VAL A 683 9.42 -7.72 -9.89
N PRO A 684 10.13 -7.55 -8.76
CA PRO A 684 11.54 -7.94 -8.67
C PRO A 684 11.65 -9.46 -8.65
N GLU A 685 12.62 -10.03 -9.39
CA GLU A 685 12.82 -11.48 -9.37
C GLU A 685 13.40 -11.97 -8.04
N PHE A 686 14.18 -11.14 -7.35
CA PHE A 686 14.77 -11.49 -6.06
C PHE A 686 14.65 -10.35 -5.04
N THR A 687 14.26 -10.67 -3.83
CA THR A 687 14.31 -9.78 -2.66
C THR A 687 14.96 -10.50 -1.50
N ALA A 688 15.73 -9.77 -0.69
CA ALA A 688 16.36 -10.32 0.50
C ALA A 688 16.43 -9.27 1.62
N ASN A 689 16.27 -9.73 2.85
CA ASN A 689 16.57 -8.96 4.05
C ASN A 689 17.46 -9.78 4.97
N VAL A 690 18.53 -9.19 5.45
CA VAL A 690 19.45 -9.80 6.42
C VAL A 690 19.62 -8.86 7.58
N ASN A 691 19.47 -9.38 8.79
CA ASN A 691 19.71 -8.59 9.99
C ASN A 691 20.53 -9.36 11.02
N LEU A 692 21.37 -8.62 11.72
CA LEU A 692 22.17 -9.09 12.85
C LEU A 692 21.81 -8.23 14.06
N THR A 693 21.34 -8.85 15.12
CA THR A 693 21.02 -8.20 16.38
C THR A 693 21.97 -8.68 17.46
N TYR A 694 22.41 -7.76 18.31
CA TYR A 694 23.20 -8.04 19.49
C TYR A 694 22.50 -7.47 20.71
N GLU A 695 22.24 -8.28 21.70
CA GLU A 695 21.63 -7.88 22.97
C GLU A 695 22.50 -8.35 24.12
N HIS A 696 22.83 -7.44 25.02
CA HIS A 696 23.71 -7.72 26.14
C HIS A 696 23.32 -6.94 27.39
N PRO A 697 23.05 -7.59 28.53
CA PRO A 697 22.86 -6.92 29.80
C PRO A 697 24.18 -6.30 30.25
N ILE A 698 24.24 -4.96 30.39
CA ILE A 698 25.40 -4.23 30.91
C ILE A 698 25.33 -4.04 32.42
N SER A 699 24.17 -4.22 33.02
CA SER A 699 23.93 -4.31 34.47
C SER A 699 22.61 -5.06 34.70
N ASP A 700 22.27 -5.29 35.98
CA ASP A 700 21.01 -5.93 36.39
C ASP A 700 19.76 -5.11 35.95
N LYS A 701 19.92 -3.88 35.47
CA LYS A 701 18.83 -2.98 35.13
C LYS A 701 18.93 -2.37 33.73
N LEU A 702 20.03 -2.61 33.04
CA LEU A 702 20.31 -1.96 31.75
C LEU A 702 20.72 -3.02 30.73
N THR A 703 20.06 -3.02 29.59
CA THR A 703 20.40 -3.86 28.45
C THR A 703 20.85 -2.98 27.29
N PHE A 704 22.00 -3.30 26.72
CA PHE A 704 22.46 -2.75 25.45
C PHE A 704 21.92 -3.58 24.31
N ASN A 705 21.43 -2.92 23.25
CA ASN A 705 21.03 -3.54 22.01
C ASN A 705 21.71 -2.85 20.82
N ALA A 706 22.05 -3.60 19.81
CA ALA A 706 22.54 -3.10 18.54
C ALA A 706 21.99 -3.94 17.38
N ARG A 707 21.72 -3.30 16.25
CA ARG A 707 21.18 -3.95 15.06
C ARG A 707 21.81 -3.38 13.80
N LEU A 708 22.18 -4.28 12.91
CA LEU A 708 22.50 -4.01 11.51
C LEU A 708 21.43 -4.69 10.66
N GLU A 709 20.85 -3.97 9.72
CA GLU A 709 19.87 -4.52 8.76
C GLU A 709 20.21 -4.07 7.36
N ASN A 710 20.18 -5.00 6.41
CA ASN A 710 20.33 -4.73 4.99
C ASN A 710 19.17 -5.35 4.21
N THR A 711 18.56 -4.56 3.35
CA THR A 711 17.49 -4.97 2.44
C THR A 711 17.96 -4.81 1.01
N PHE A 712 17.85 -5.85 0.21
CA PHE A 712 18.15 -5.88 -1.22
C PHE A 712 16.88 -6.11 -2.03
N VAL A 713 16.69 -5.32 -3.09
CA VAL A 713 15.62 -5.47 -4.09
C VAL A 713 16.26 -5.50 -5.47
N ASP A 714 15.96 -6.57 -6.21
CA ASP A 714 16.49 -6.75 -7.56
C ASP A 714 15.86 -5.79 -8.56
N GLN A 715 16.47 -5.68 -9.73
CA GLN A 715 15.93 -4.93 -10.86
C GLN A 715 14.52 -5.41 -11.20
N ARG A 716 13.63 -4.43 -11.42
CA ARG A 716 12.28 -4.66 -11.91
C ARG A 716 11.96 -3.73 -13.08
N PHE A 717 10.79 -3.87 -13.64
CA PHE A 717 10.36 -3.07 -14.76
C PHE A 717 9.00 -2.47 -14.44
N ASP A 718 8.91 -1.17 -14.56
CA ASP A 718 7.65 -0.45 -14.45
C ASP A 718 6.96 -0.36 -15.82
N LEU A 719 5.63 -0.40 -15.82
CA LEU A 719 4.85 -0.24 -17.05
C LEU A 719 4.64 1.26 -17.31
N THR A 720 5.30 1.76 -18.34
CA THR A 720 5.16 3.15 -18.77
C THR A 720 4.47 3.21 -20.13
N PHE A 721 3.79 4.32 -20.38
CA PHE A 721 3.09 4.58 -21.65
C PHE A 721 3.71 5.80 -22.33
N PRO A 722 4.74 5.64 -23.16
CA PRO A 722 5.35 6.75 -23.86
C PRO A 722 4.35 7.46 -24.78
N ALA A 723 4.42 8.79 -24.85
CA ALA A 723 3.52 9.59 -25.67
C ALA A 723 3.53 9.11 -27.13
N GLY A 724 2.33 8.85 -27.67
CA GLY A 724 2.15 8.36 -29.04
C GLY A 724 2.32 6.85 -29.24
N PHE A 725 2.58 6.08 -28.17
CA PHE A 725 2.62 4.63 -28.23
C PHE A 725 1.40 4.03 -27.52
N PRO A 726 0.54 3.31 -28.23
CA PRO A 726 -0.64 2.68 -27.67
C PRO A 726 -0.31 1.46 -26.79
N THR A 727 0.95 1.00 -26.84
CA THR A 727 1.42 -0.18 -26.11
C THR A 727 2.35 0.27 -24.99
N GLY A 728 2.10 -0.18 -23.77
CA GLY A 728 3.00 0.05 -22.67
C GLY A 728 4.39 -0.51 -22.92
N GLU A 729 5.41 0.20 -22.48
CA GLU A 729 6.79 -0.25 -22.47
C GLU A 729 7.24 -0.57 -21.06
N LEU A 730 8.08 -1.60 -20.92
CA LEU A 730 8.71 -1.92 -19.65
C LEU A 730 9.96 -1.07 -19.45
N THR A 731 9.88 -0.06 -18.59
CA THR A 731 11.00 0.80 -18.21
C THR A 731 11.76 0.19 -17.03
N PRO A 732 13.09 -0.01 -17.12
CA PRO A 732 13.84 -0.63 -16.06
C PRO A 732 13.98 0.29 -14.83
N LEU A 733 13.68 -0.25 -13.65
CA LEU A 733 14.03 0.31 -12.35
C LEU A 733 15.22 -0.47 -11.81
N PRO A 734 16.39 0.17 -11.59
CA PRO A 734 17.62 -0.50 -11.16
C PRO A 734 17.45 -1.21 -9.80
N SER A 735 18.25 -2.25 -9.58
CA SER A 735 18.37 -2.87 -8.25
C SER A 735 18.97 -1.90 -7.23
N TYR A 736 18.59 -2.07 -5.96
CA TYR A 736 19.13 -1.28 -4.87
C TYR A 736 19.28 -2.10 -3.58
N ASP A 737 20.13 -1.60 -2.70
CA ASP A 737 20.23 -2.07 -1.32
C ASP A 737 20.20 -0.90 -0.34
N LEU A 738 19.53 -1.11 0.78
CA LEU A 738 19.43 -0.14 1.88
C LEU A 738 19.98 -0.77 3.15
N THR A 739 20.90 -0.07 3.80
CA THR A 739 21.52 -0.51 5.05
C THR A 739 21.15 0.43 6.17
N ASN A 740 20.66 -0.13 7.28
CA ASN A 740 20.26 0.60 8.48
C ASN A 740 21.06 0.11 9.68
N LEU A 741 21.42 1.04 10.56
CA LEU A 741 22.11 0.80 11.82
C LEU A 741 21.32 1.40 12.98
N ARG A 742 21.23 0.66 14.09
CA ARG A 742 20.62 1.14 15.32
C ARG A 742 21.39 0.60 16.51
N ALA A 743 21.60 1.41 17.55
CA ALA A 743 22.19 0.96 18.81
C ALA A 743 21.61 1.77 19.97
N GLY A 744 21.30 1.08 21.06
CA GLY A 744 20.64 1.73 22.18
C GLY A 744 20.84 1.04 23.53
N ILE A 745 20.27 1.65 24.54
CA ILE A 745 20.20 1.16 25.91
C ILE A 745 18.75 1.19 26.36
N ARG A 746 18.29 0.10 26.94
CA ARG A 746 16.96 -0.04 27.52
C ARG A 746 17.08 -0.33 29.02
N SER A 747 16.25 0.34 29.82
CA SER A 747 16.22 0.19 31.28
C SER A 747 14.96 -0.58 31.73
N ASP A 748 15.11 -1.43 32.75
CA ASP A 748 13.98 -2.08 33.44
C ASP A 748 13.02 -1.08 34.10
N SER A 749 13.44 0.17 34.27
CA SER A 749 12.60 1.28 34.78
C SER A 749 11.77 1.97 33.67
N GLY A 750 11.70 1.38 32.46
CA GLY A 750 10.80 1.77 31.39
C GLY A 750 11.36 2.81 30.42
N TRP A 751 12.55 3.37 30.60
CA TRP A 751 13.13 4.27 29.62
C TRP A 751 14.08 3.56 28.65
N GLY A 752 14.14 4.08 27.42
CA GLY A 752 15.06 3.64 26.38
C GLY A 752 15.63 4.83 25.61
N VAL A 753 16.86 4.67 25.11
CA VAL A 753 17.51 5.62 24.21
C VAL A 753 18.23 4.83 23.14
N ALA A 754 17.93 5.10 21.87
CA ALA A 754 18.63 4.49 20.74
C ALA A 754 19.09 5.56 19.75
N LEU A 755 20.29 5.40 19.22
CA LEU A 755 20.81 6.12 18.07
C LEU A 755 20.57 5.28 16.82
N PHE A 756 20.24 5.91 15.71
CA PHE A 756 20.05 5.20 14.45
C PHE A 756 20.58 6.00 13.25
N VAL A 757 20.92 5.27 12.22
CA VAL A 757 21.23 5.80 10.89
C VAL A 757 20.53 4.90 9.86
N ASN A 758 19.56 5.45 9.18
CA ASN A 758 18.87 4.80 8.07
C ASN A 758 19.55 5.19 6.75
N ASN A 759 19.55 4.28 5.78
CA ASN A 759 20.18 4.48 4.48
C ASN A 759 21.64 4.97 4.62
N VAL A 760 22.46 4.20 5.36
CA VAL A 760 23.86 4.54 5.74
C VAL A 760 24.73 4.96 4.55
N PHE A 761 24.49 4.37 3.37
CA PHE A 761 25.25 4.62 2.16
C PHE A 761 24.65 5.72 1.27
N ASN A 762 23.63 6.42 1.75
CA ASN A 762 22.90 7.48 1.04
C ASN A 762 22.48 7.04 -0.37
N LYS A 763 21.92 5.83 -0.47
CA LYS A 763 21.48 5.26 -1.73
C LYS A 763 20.19 5.92 -2.19
N GLN A 764 20.19 6.48 -3.40
CA GLN A 764 18.98 6.90 -4.11
C GLN A 764 18.42 5.70 -4.88
N ALA A 765 17.27 5.18 -4.42
CA ALA A 765 16.59 4.08 -5.07
C ALA A 765 15.49 4.58 -6.03
N TYR A 766 15.33 3.91 -7.16
CA TYR A 766 14.24 4.17 -8.11
C TYR A 766 13.09 3.25 -7.74
N LEU A 767 12.07 3.84 -7.10
CA LEU A 767 10.96 3.05 -6.56
C LEU A 767 9.81 2.88 -7.55
N GLU A 768 9.52 3.92 -8.35
CA GLU A 768 8.44 3.92 -9.33
C GLU A 768 8.62 5.09 -10.30
N ASN A 769 8.11 4.97 -11.53
CA ASN A 769 7.95 6.12 -12.42
C ASN A 769 6.55 6.72 -12.22
N MET A 770 6.47 8.01 -11.96
CA MET A 770 5.19 8.71 -11.94
C MET A 770 4.61 8.77 -13.35
N THR A 771 3.46 8.15 -13.56
CA THR A 771 2.83 8.02 -14.89
C THR A 771 1.55 8.84 -15.06
N GLU A 772 1.02 9.45 -14.00
CA GLU A 772 -0.30 10.10 -14.05
C GLU A 772 -0.34 11.33 -14.97
N LEU A 773 -0.48 12.55 -14.55
CA LEU A 773 -0.50 13.69 -15.48
C LEU A 773 0.85 13.98 -16.15
N THR A 774 1.93 13.44 -15.65
CA THR A 774 3.20 13.42 -16.34
C THR A 774 3.25 12.21 -17.27
N LEU A 775 2.70 12.33 -18.47
CA LEU A 775 2.96 11.39 -19.54
C LEU A 775 4.49 11.24 -19.68
N THR A 776 4.98 10.02 -19.61
CA THR A 776 6.40 9.76 -19.71
C THR A 776 6.92 10.32 -21.04
N ASN A 777 7.65 11.40 -20.93
CA ASN A 777 8.41 11.90 -22.08
C ASN A 777 9.57 10.91 -22.29
N ALA A 778 9.80 10.48 -23.50
CA ALA A 778 10.86 9.51 -23.83
C ALA A 778 12.29 9.92 -23.38
N SER A 779 12.48 11.16 -22.91
CA SER A 779 13.79 11.69 -22.51
C SER A 779 14.05 11.70 -21.00
N PHE A 780 13.01 11.61 -20.18
CA PHE A 780 13.14 11.53 -18.71
C PHE A 780 11.89 10.90 -18.11
N ASN A 781 12.07 10.30 -16.96
CA ASN A 781 10.97 9.86 -16.11
C ASN A 781 11.04 10.65 -14.80
N ARG A 782 9.89 11.04 -14.26
CA ARG A 782 9.81 11.50 -12.88
C ARG A 782 9.73 10.27 -11.99
N VAL A 783 10.76 10.09 -11.15
CA VAL A 783 10.99 8.86 -10.40
C VAL A 783 10.78 9.09 -8.93
N ILE A 784 9.90 8.31 -8.32
CA ILE A 784 9.73 8.26 -6.86
C ILE A 784 10.98 7.64 -6.23
N THR A 785 11.45 8.23 -5.15
CA THR A 785 12.67 7.78 -4.45
C THR A 785 12.45 7.68 -2.93
N ASN A 786 13.34 6.94 -2.29
CA ASN A 786 13.39 6.80 -0.84
C ASN A 786 14.01 8.03 -0.16
N GLN A 787 13.78 8.15 1.14
CA GLN A 787 14.44 9.15 1.97
C GLN A 787 15.97 8.95 1.95
N PRO A 788 16.79 10.02 1.80
CA PRO A 788 18.23 9.98 1.91
C PRO A 788 18.72 9.52 3.28
N LEU A 789 20.06 9.49 3.48
CA LEU A 789 20.64 9.19 4.77
C LEU A 789 19.97 10.03 5.86
N THR A 790 19.43 9.34 6.87
CA THR A 790 18.72 9.97 7.98
C THR A 790 19.28 9.43 9.29
N ALA A 791 19.78 10.33 10.13
CA ALA A 791 20.37 9.98 11.42
C ALA A 791 19.61 10.64 12.58
N GLY A 792 19.43 9.91 13.67
CA GLY A 792 18.64 10.42 14.76
C GLY A 792 18.77 9.68 16.08
N VAL A 793 17.94 10.10 17.02
CA VAL A 793 17.77 9.51 18.35
C VAL A 793 16.31 9.16 18.56
N ASP A 794 16.08 8.00 19.14
CA ASP A 794 14.76 7.51 19.57
C ASP A 794 14.77 7.43 21.10
N LEU A 795 13.80 8.08 21.70
CA LEU A 795 13.61 8.22 23.15
C LEU A 795 12.26 7.57 23.52
N THR A 796 12.30 6.59 24.39
CA THR A 796 11.10 5.89 24.86
C THR A 796 10.98 5.94 26.38
N TYR A 797 9.74 6.01 26.86
CA TYR A 797 9.40 5.84 28.25
C TYR A 797 8.06 5.14 28.41
N ALA A 798 8.04 4.09 29.24
CA ALA A 798 6.83 3.35 29.57
C ALA A 798 6.70 3.17 31.09
N PHE A 799 5.50 3.21 31.63
CA PHE A 799 5.20 3.06 33.06
C PHE A 799 3.93 2.24 33.31
#